data_a08319a1a0d21a12f64b2b1653e8ddd1
#
_entry.id   a08319a1a0d21a12f64b2b1653e8ddd1
#
_cell.length_a   1.000
_cell.length_b   1.000
_cell.length_c   1.000
_cell.angle_alpha   90.00
_cell.angle_beta   90.00
_cell.angle_gamma   90.00
#
_symmetry.space_group_name_H-M   'P 1'
#
loop_
_entity.id
_entity.type
_entity.pdbx_description
1 polymer ?
#
loop_
_entity_poly.entity_id
_entity_poly.type
_entity_poly.pdbx_seq_one_letter_code
_entity_poly.pdbx_strand_id
1 'polypeptide(L)'
;MKRRGKALGMALLLIMMTVFSVVSDAAMVKADELLIKLHYHRADDNYDGWDVWMWGEGADGAAYELAEEDGDHVATMEVTPGTTSVGFIVRTADWTKDVDEDQFIDISEMVSGTVDIYVESGVEGYTKEYGDDAVTGTKLSGAKYDGEGAVTVQMTGAIEGNLMQAFSIKSADGVAVTIKEVTQDDDFVYQVVAEEPLDAYKSYQITYEGTEYKVVMPSVYSTKEFEEEYTYDGDDLGATWTKDSTAFRLWAPTAQAVSVNLYESGTEGTDDLIESIPMTADINGTWVASKDGDLNGTYYTYTVTINGEEKEANDPYARTTGVNGKRAMIIDLESTNPEGWDSDSNPHAGEGINDAVIYEMHIRDVSSDSSSGIENVGKYLGLTETGTTTENGVPTGLDHIKDLEITHLHLLPFYDYGSVDETKLDTPQFNWGYDPVNYNVPEGSYSTDPYHGEVRVKEAKEMVKTLHDNDISVVMDVVYNHVYNAGEFCFNVIVPEYFSRVNDNGTYSNGSGCGNDTASERSMVKKYIVDSVKYWADEYHIDGFRFDLVGLLDTETMNEVIGEVHKDHPDVIFYGEGWSMQTSLTKEGYSMTTQTNSTEVPEMAFFSDTLRDLLKGNTFSTTEKGFVSGANGKEKTLQKCFMGLSPEWCTTPSQSINYASCHDNLSLMDRIIRSTPEASVEERIRMNNLAAAIYMTAEGVPFMQAGEEFLRSKVKADGGLDENSYASPDSVNSLKWSNLEDEQYQNVYQYYKGLIAFRKAHPVLRLDNAEDVKAHVTPVEDLDDN
;
A
#
# COMPACT_ATOMS: atom_id res chain seq x y z
N MET A 1 48.68 58.27 -15.71
CA MET A 1 47.47 58.54 -14.92
C MET A 1 46.35 57.48 -15.11
N LYS A 2 46.59 56.31 -15.75
CA LYS A 2 45.56 55.29 -15.96
C LYS A 2 45.76 53.95 -15.16
N ARG A 3 46.71 53.88 -14.22
CA ARG A 3 47.01 52.70 -13.40
C ARG A 3 46.66 52.84 -11.92
N ARG A 4 46.26 54.02 -11.42
CA ARG A 4 45.84 54.20 -10.02
C ARG A 4 44.33 54.14 -9.80
N GLY A 5 43.51 54.24 -10.85
CA GLY A 5 42.04 54.12 -10.75
C GLY A 5 41.49 52.69 -10.68
N LYS A 6 42.25 51.69 -11.18
CA LYS A 6 41.80 50.29 -11.11
C LYS A 6 42.07 49.58 -9.78
N ALA A 7 43.08 50.05 -9.01
CA ALA A 7 43.39 49.49 -7.70
C ALA A 7 42.42 50.03 -6.61
N LEU A 8 41.92 51.26 -6.77
CA LEU A 8 40.95 51.83 -5.84
C LEU A 8 39.52 51.27 -6.04
N GLY A 9 39.14 50.94 -7.30
CA GLY A 9 37.86 50.31 -7.61
C GLY A 9 37.78 48.83 -7.13
N MET A 10 38.90 48.10 -7.20
CA MET A 10 38.95 46.73 -6.70
C MET A 10 39.00 46.66 -5.16
N ALA A 11 39.64 47.64 -4.49
CA ALA A 11 39.64 47.69 -3.03
C ALA A 11 38.25 48.10 -2.47
N LEU A 12 37.52 48.99 -3.17
CA LEU A 12 36.13 49.32 -2.77
C LEU A 12 35.15 48.19 -3.05
N LEU A 13 35.37 47.40 -4.14
CA LEU A 13 34.53 46.23 -4.43
C LEU A 13 34.77 45.08 -3.44
N LEU A 14 36.05 44.88 -3.01
CA LEU A 14 36.36 43.90 -1.96
C LEU A 14 35.83 44.32 -0.57
N ILE A 15 35.86 45.62 -0.25
CA ILE A 15 35.31 46.16 1.00
C ILE A 15 33.77 46.11 0.98
N MET A 16 33.14 46.37 -0.17
CA MET A 16 31.69 46.18 -0.31
C MET A 16 31.29 44.70 -0.23
N MET A 17 32.05 43.75 -0.83
CA MET A 17 31.74 42.32 -0.69
C MET A 17 31.97 41.78 0.72
N THR A 18 32.99 42.29 1.46
CA THR A 18 33.19 41.89 2.85
C THR A 18 32.22 42.56 3.81
N VAL A 19 31.73 43.76 3.52
CA VAL A 19 30.69 44.41 4.32
C VAL A 19 29.30 43.83 4.00
N PHE A 20 29.05 43.38 2.76
CA PHE A 20 27.81 42.69 2.42
C PHE A 20 27.79 41.27 2.97
N SER A 21 28.90 40.54 3.10
CA SER A 21 28.92 39.23 3.75
C SER A 21 28.75 39.30 5.27
N VAL A 22 29.25 40.39 5.92
CA VAL A 22 29.07 40.57 7.37
C VAL A 22 27.71 41.19 7.73
N VAL A 23 27.04 41.87 6.79
CA VAL A 23 25.68 42.43 7.00
C VAL A 23 24.61 41.43 6.57
N SER A 24 24.93 40.43 5.68
CA SER A 24 24.01 39.32 5.36
C SER A 24 23.94 38.26 6.46
N ASP A 25 25.03 38.07 7.24
CA ASP A 25 24.99 37.16 8.39
C ASP A 25 24.35 37.75 9.66
N ALA A 26 24.09 39.07 9.69
CA ALA A 26 23.45 39.72 10.84
C ALA A 26 22.00 40.18 10.60
N ALA A 27 21.38 39.84 9.46
CA ALA A 27 20.02 40.29 9.12
C ALA A 27 19.22 39.30 8.24
N MET A 28 19.60 38.03 8.15
CA MET A 28 18.63 36.95 7.90
C MET A 28 18.25 36.38 9.26
N VAL A 29 17.23 36.93 9.85
CA VAL A 29 16.34 36.14 10.72
C VAL A 29 15.89 35.02 9.81
N LYS A 30 16.46 33.83 9.99
CA LYS A 30 15.93 32.60 9.40
C LYS A 30 14.49 32.53 9.92
N ALA A 31 13.52 32.69 9.04
CA ALA A 31 12.15 32.49 9.38
C ALA A 31 12.01 30.99 9.68
N ASP A 32 11.62 30.68 10.92
CA ASP A 32 10.92 29.48 11.32
C ASP A 32 11.63 28.15 11.05
N GLU A 33 12.86 27.96 11.57
CA GLU A 33 13.43 26.61 11.73
C GLU A 33 12.76 25.95 12.94
N LEU A 34 12.20 24.74 12.74
CA LEU A 34 11.77 23.87 13.81
C LEU A 34 12.84 22.80 13.99
N LEU A 35 13.38 22.69 15.20
CA LEU A 35 14.41 21.73 15.56
C LEU A 35 13.87 20.76 16.61
N ILE A 36 14.11 19.46 16.42
CA ILE A 36 13.94 18.48 17.48
C ILE A 36 15.31 18.11 18.01
N LYS A 37 15.48 18.22 19.32
CA LYS A 37 16.63 17.74 20.07
C LYS A 37 16.21 16.55 20.91
N LEU A 38 16.70 15.36 20.54
CA LEU A 38 16.48 14.15 21.29
C LEU A 38 17.67 13.90 22.20
N HIS A 39 17.44 14.03 23.51
CA HIS A 39 18.39 13.73 24.57
C HIS A 39 18.23 12.25 24.94
N TYR A 40 19.28 11.45 24.76
CA TYR A 40 19.25 10.05 25.06
C TYR A 40 20.09 9.72 26.27
N HIS A 41 19.51 9.06 27.26
CA HIS A 41 20.16 8.70 28.50
C HIS A 41 20.26 7.18 28.67
N ARG A 42 21.45 6.70 29.04
CA ARG A 42 21.73 5.29 29.31
C ARG A 42 22.27 5.13 30.72
N ALA A 43 21.70 4.19 31.48
CA ALA A 43 22.13 3.88 32.84
C ALA A 43 23.55 3.27 32.94
N ASP A 44 24.08 2.74 31.82
CA ASP A 44 25.43 2.17 31.73
C ASP A 44 26.47 3.15 31.21
N ASP A 45 26.10 4.40 30.91
CA ASP A 45 26.99 5.44 30.37
C ASP A 45 27.73 5.04 29.08
N ASN A 46 27.24 4.02 28.36
CA ASN A 46 27.88 3.51 27.14
C ASN A 46 27.07 3.85 25.89
N TYR A 47 27.50 4.88 25.19
CA TYR A 47 26.86 5.38 23.95
C TYR A 47 27.59 4.94 22.68
N ASP A 48 28.67 4.17 22.79
CA ASP A 48 29.48 3.72 21.66
C ASP A 48 28.66 2.89 20.68
N GLY A 49 28.52 3.38 19.43
CA GLY A 49 27.82 2.70 18.34
C GLY A 49 26.31 2.93 18.29
N TRP A 50 25.76 3.76 19.19
CA TRP A 50 24.36 4.16 19.17
C TRP A 50 24.17 5.44 18.34
N ASP A 51 23.09 5.46 17.55
CA ASP A 51 22.57 6.64 16.83
C ASP A 51 21.05 6.74 16.99
N VAL A 52 20.46 7.84 16.51
CA VAL A 52 19.02 7.98 16.44
C VAL A 52 18.62 8.06 14.99
N TRP A 53 17.84 7.12 14.53
CA TRP A 53 17.20 7.17 13.23
C TRP A 53 15.93 8.00 13.36
N MET A 54 15.82 9.14 12.64
CA MET A 54 14.63 10.00 12.68
C MET A 54 14.10 10.27 11.28
N TRP A 55 12.77 10.41 11.19
CA TRP A 55 12.07 10.77 9.95
C TRP A 55 10.88 11.69 10.23
N GLY A 56 10.61 12.62 9.33
CA GLY A 56 9.38 13.42 9.30
C GLY A 56 8.30 12.72 8.50
N GLU A 57 7.06 13.15 8.65
CA GLU A 57 5.92 12.67 7.89
C GLU A 57 6.18 12.81 6.36
N GLY A 58 6.15 11.67 5.63
CA GLY A 58 6.41 11.62 4.20
C GLY A 58 7.87 11.83 3.77
N ALA A 59 8.85 11.74 4.69
CA ALA A 59 10.27 11.90 4.40
C ALA A 59 11.04 10.61 4.73
N ASP A 60 12.08 10.32 3.94
CA ASP A 60 13.02 9.25 4.25
C ASP A 60 13.73 9.52 5.58
N GLY A 61 13.89 8.48 6.42
CA GLY A 61 14.63 8.56 7.66
C GLY A 61 16.14 8.75 7.43
N ALA A 62 16.80 9.38 8.42
CA ALA A 62 18.24 9.54 8.45
C ALA A 62 18.81 9.21 9.83
N ALA A 63 20.07 8.73 9.87
CA ALA A 63 20.78 8.55 11.12
C ALA A 63 21.33 9.91 11.62
N TYR A 64 21.09 10.22 12.89
CA TYR A 64 21.59 11.40 13.59
C TYR A 64 22.52 10.93 14.70
N GLU A 65 23.76 11.41 14.66
CA GLU A 65 24.77 11.05 15.68
C GLU A 65 24.40 11.70 17.02
N LEU A 66 24.64 10.98 18.11
CA LEU A 66 24.51 11.48 19.48
C LEU A 66 25.75 12.32 19.82
N ALA A 67 25.61 13.64 19.79
CA ALA A 67 26.67 14.57 20.16
C ALA A 67 26.60 14.88 21.66
N GLU A 68 27.76 15.05 22.33
CA GLU A 68 27.80 15.49 23.73
C GLU A 68 27.53 17.02 23.81
N GLU A 69 26.38 17.40 24.37
CA GLU A 69 25.98 18.80 24.61
C GLU A 69 25.66 18.97 26.11
N ASP A 70 26.40 19.85 26.81
CA ASP A 70 26.20 20.21 28.24
C ASP A 70 26.13 19.00 29.21
N GLY A 71 26.69 17.85 28.82
CA GLY A 71 26.71 16.62 29.60
C GLY A 71 25.66 15.59 29.20
N ASP A 72 24.82 15.90 28.22
CA ASP A 72 23.85 15.01 27.60
C ASP A 72 24.33 14.53 26.24
N HIS A 73 23.79 13.38 25.78
CA HIS A 73 23.99 12.85 24.42
C HIS A 73 22.76 13.19 23.56
N VAL A 74 22.92 14.10 22.59
CA VAL A 74 21.84 14.75 21.87
C VAL A 74 21.92 14.49 20.37
N ALA A 75 20.84 13.99 19.79
CA ALA A 75 20.62 13.95 18.34
C ALA A 75 19.72 15.11 17.92
N THR A 76 20.12 15.89 16.90
CA THR A 76 19.36 17.06 16.44
C THR A 76 18.88 16.91 15.01
N MET A 77 17.58 17.04 14.79
CA MET A 77 16.93 17.03 13.48
C MET A 77 16.29 18.38 13.17
N GLU A 78 16.56 18.91 11.97
CA GLU A 78 15.81 20.05 11.41
C GLU A 78 14.54 19.54 10.74
N VAL A 79 13.37 20.06 11.12
CA VAL A 79 12.08 19.59 10.65
C VAL A 79 11.53 20.54 9.58
N THR A 80 11.03 19.97 8.49
CA THR A 80 10.37 20.74 7.44
C THR A 80 9.10 21.43 7.98
N PRO A 81 8.88 22.72 7.70
CA PRO A 81 7.66 23.41 8.12
C PRO A 81 6.39 22.72 7.62
N GLY A 82 5.45 22.48 8.53
CA GLY A 82 4.20 21.80 8.26
C GLY A 82 4.17 20.32 8.64
N THR A 83 5.30 19.73 9.05
CA THR A 83 5.34 18.38 9.62
C THR A 83 4.57 18.36 10.95
N THR A 84 3.68 17.40 11.13
CA THR A 84 2.86 17.25 12.35
C THR A 84 3.41 16.21 13.32
N SER A 85 4.20 15.26 12.81
CA SER A 85 4.80 14.19 13.59
C SER A 85 6.21 13.86 13.11
N VAL A 86 7.10 13.47 14.03
CA VAL A 86 8.43 12.94 13.72
C VAL A 86 8.59 11.58 14.39
N GLY A 87 8.89 10.56 13.57
CA GLY A 87 9.26 9.24 14.06
C GLY A 87 10.72 9.17 14.48
N PHE A 88 11.05 8.33 15.47
CA PHE A 88 12.42 8.05 15.84
C PHE A 88 12.63 6.63 16.35
N ILE A 89 13.86 6.13 16.16
CA ILE A 89 14.34 4.84 16.67
C ILE A 89 15.75 5.07 17.22
N VAL A 90 15.98 4.76 18.47
CA VAL A 90 17.35 4.68 19.01
C VAL A 90 17.92 3.29 18.70
N ARG A 91 19.03 3.25 17.99
CA ARG A 91 19.55 1.98 17.46
C ARG A 91 21.07 1.98 17.35
N THR A 92 21.63 0.80 17.06
CA THR A 92 23.01 0.65 16.58
C THR A 92 23.06 0.56 15.04
N ALA A 93 24.24 0.67 14.45
CA ALA A 93 24.43 0.62 12.99
C ALA A 93 23.98 -0.72 12.36
N ASP A 94 23.92 -1.79 13.10
CA ASP A 94 23.41 -3.12 12.70
C ASP A 94 21.90 -3.29 12.98
N TRP A 95 21.19 -2.20 13.23
CA TRP A 95 19.75 -2.15 13.51
C TRP A 95 19.31 -2.89 14.79
N THR A 96 20.19 -3.07 15.76
CA THR A 96 19.74 -3.44 17.10
C THR A 96 19.05 -2.22 17.72
N LYS A 97 17.74 -2.30 17.93
CA LYS A 97 16.92 -1.25 18.53
C LYS A 97 17.07 -1.26 20.05
N ASP A 98 16.97 -0.08 20.66
CA ASP A 98 16.94 0.07 22.12
C ASP A 98 15.59 -0.35 22.71
N VAL A 99 14.51 -0.05 21.98
CA VAL A 99 13.15 -0.55 22.20
C VAL A 99 12.60 -1.09 20.89
N ASP A 100 11.75 -2.10 20.93
CA ASP A 100 11.27 -2.81 19.72
C ASP A 100 10.36 -1.93 18.84
N GLU A 101 9.57 -1.07 19.46
CA GLU A 101 8.58 -0.22 18.78
C GLU A 101 9.18 1.09 18.24
N ASP A 102 8.68 1.55 17.11
CA ASP A 102 8.99 2.87 16.57
C ASP A 102 8.29 3.95 17.39
N GLN A 103 9.01 5.01 17.73
CA GLN A 103 8.51 6.07 18.59
C GLN A 103 8.15 7.31 17.79
N PHE A 104 7.10 8.06 18.17
CA PHE A 104 6.62 9.23 17.45
C PHE A 104 6.46 10.45 18.34
N ILE A 105 6.92 11.61 17.88
CA ILE A 105 6.85 12.90 18.55
C ILE A 105 5.76 13.73 17.88
N ASP A 106 4.71 14.07 18.61
CA ASP A 106 3.68 15.01 18.15
C ASP A 106 4.21 16.45 18.24
N ILE A 107 4.27 17.11 17.07
CA ILE A 107 4.69 18.50 16.90
C ILE A 107 3.62 19.32 16.17
N SER A 108 2.40 18.82 16.03
CA SER A 108 1.29 19.45 15.31
C SER A 108 0.94 20.87 15.77
N GLU A 109 1.22 21.22 17.04
CA GLU A 109 0.99 22.57 17.60
C GLU A 109 2.19 23.52 17.47
N MET A 110 3.32 23.09 16.84
CA MET A 110 4.57 23.82 16.81
C MET A 110 4.83 24.44 15.43
N VAL A 111 5.01 25.74 15.41
CA VAL A 111 5.23 26.52 14.16
C VAL A 111 6.70 26.87 13.96
N SER A 112 7.51 26.98 15.03
CA SER A 112 8.95 27.28 15.01
C SER A 112 9.58 27.11 16.38
N GLY A 113 10.92 26.99 16.43
CA GLY A 113 11.69 26.90 17.67
C GLY A 113 12.32 25.53 17.88
N THR A 114 12.73 25.22 19.11
CA THR A 114 13.36 23.92 19.46
C THR A 114 12.43 23.12 20.38
N VAL A 115 12.27 21.85 20.07
CA VAL A 115 11.61 20.87 20.93
C VAL A 115 12.70 19.99 21.52
N ASP A 116 12.87 20.04 22.82
CA ASP A 116 13.73 19.11 23.55
C ASP A 116 12.89 17.94 24.02
N ILE A 117 13.30 16.71 23.66
CA ILE A 117 12.70 15.46 24.14
C ILE A 117 13.76 14.60 24.80
N TYR A 118 13.36 13.87 25.80
CA TYR A 118 14.25 13.05 26.63
C TYR A 118 13.80 11.61 26.58
N VAL A 119 14.74 10.71 26.22
CA VAL A 119 14.51 9.28 26.02
C VAL A 119 15.46 8.51 26.94
N GLU A 120 14.95 7.55 27.69
CA GLU A 120 15.74 6.64 28.51
C GLU A 120 15.89 5.27 27.85
N SER A 121 17.09 4.69 27.93
CA SER A 121 17.39 3.38 27.34
C SER A 121 16.48 2.29 27.90
N GLY A 122 15.87 1.51 26.99
CA GLY A 122 14.96 0.42 27.31
C GLY A 122 13.57 0.86 27.77
N VAL A 123 13.23 2.16 27.63
CA VAL A 123 11.92 2.70 28.01
C VAL A 123 11.22 3.26 26.78
N GLU A 124 10.02 2.75 26.48
CA GLU A 124 9.19 3.30 25.42
C GLU A 124 8.69 4.72 25.74
N GLY A 125 8.67 5.57 24.70
CA GLY A 125 8.20 6.95 24.79
C GLY A 125 9.30 7.95 25.08
N TYR A 126 8.87 9.20 25.31
CA TYR A 126 9.75 10.34 25.59
C TYR A 126 9.08 11.32 26.55
N THR A 127 9.89 12.19 27.17
CA THR A 127 9.40 13.32 27.99
C THR A 127 9.86 14.63 27.38
N LYS A 128 9.11 15.73 27.62
CA LYS A 128 9.44 17.07 27.08
C LYS A 128 10.20 17.96 28.07
N GLU A 129 10.56 17.48 29.27
CA GLU A 129 11.31 18.23 30.29
C GLU A 129 12.29 17.32 31.02
N TYR A 130 13.54 17.80 31.26
CA TYR A 130 14.55 17.09 32.03
C TYR A 130 14.49 17.51 33.50
N GLY A 131 14.30 16.54 34.36
CA GLY A 131 14.78 16.58 35.75
C GLY A 131 13.94 17.20 36.85
N ASP A 132 12.77 17.75 36.61
CA ASP A 132 11.80 18.02 37.68
C ASP A 132 10.42 17.56 37.20
N ASP A 133 9.98 16.44 37.73
CA ASP A 133 8.72 15.83 37.39
C ASP A 133 8.62 15.43 35.88
N ALA A 134 9.57 14.64 35.37
CA ALA A 134 9.23 13.63 34.39
C ALA A 134 7.92 13.06 34.91
N VAL A 135 6.87 13.04 34.09
CA VAL A 135 5.55 12.61 34.58
C VAL A 135 5.70 11.15 34.98
N THR A 136 6.31 10.93 36.14
CA THR A 136 6.46 9.66 36.88
C THR A 136 5.13 9.24 37.51
N GLY A 137 4.04 9.70 36.90
CA GLY A 137 2.71 9.20 37.20
C GLY A 137 2.36 8.11 36.20
N THR A 138 1.99 6.96 36.71
CA THR A 138 1.28 5.94 35.94
C THR A 138 0.16 6.56 35.14
N LYS A 139 0.19 6.45 33.79
CA LYS A 139 -0.84 6.97 32.88
C LYS A 139 -1.57 5.85 32.19
N LEU A 140 -2.75 6.13 31.72
CA LEU A 140 -3.54 5.27 30.87
C LEU A 140 -2.99 5.35 29.43
N SER A 141 -2.57 4.22 28.85
CA SER A 141 -2.01 4.14 27.49
C SER A 141 -2.90 3.34 26.53
N GLY A 142 -3.88 2.58 27.05
CA GLY A 142 -4.83 1.83 26.24
C GLY A 142 -6.03 1.35 27.03
N ALA A 143 -7.18 1.15 26.35
CA ALA A 143 -8.37 0.55 26.93
C ALA A 143 -9.20 -0.17 25.85
N LYS A 144 -9.34 -1.48 25.97
CA LYS A 144 -10.08 -2.34 25.02
C LYS A 144 -11.10 -3.21 25.73
N TYR A 145 -12.32 -3.21 25.25
CA TYR A 145 -13.38 -4.08 25.73
C TYR A 145 -13.30 -5.47 25.09
N ASP A 146 -13.42 -6.53 25.90
CA ASP A 146 -13.34 -7.92 25.46
C ASP A 146 -14.61 -8.46 24.77
N GLY A 147 -15.73 -7.73 24.87
CA GLY A 147 -17.04 -8.15 24.39
C GLY A 147 -17.88 -8.90 25.43
N GLU A 148 -17.32 -9.33 26.56
CA GLU A 148 -17.99 -10.17 27.56
C GLU A 148 -18.22 -9.48 28.89
N GLY A 149 -17.56 -8.34 29.15
CA GLY A 149 -17.78 -7.57 30.40
C GLY A 149 -16.50 -6.97 30.98
N ALA A 150 -15.32 -7.27 30.46
CA ALA A 150 -14.10 -6.70 30.97
C ALA A 150 -13.48 -5.69 29.98
N VAL A 151 -12.90 -4.63 30.52
CA VAL A 151 -12.05 -3.69 29.80
C VAL A 151 -10.61 -3.96 30.20
N THR A 152 -9.81 -4.41 29.25
CA THR A 152 -8.36 -4.51 29.40
C THR A 152 -7.78 -3.11 29.33
N VAL A 153 -7.05 -2.71 30.35
CA VAL A 153 -6.48 -1.38 30.49
C VAL A 153 -4.95 -1.49 30.51
N GLN A 154 -4.29 -0.82 29.61
CA GLN A 154 -2.84 -0.67 29.62
C GLN A 154 -2.44 0.64 30.30
N MET A 155 -1.40 0.54 31.13
CA MET A 155 -0.86 1.66 31.88
C MET A 155 0.65 1.80 31.55
N THR A 156 1.18 3.01 31.71
CA THR A 156 2.64 3.25 31.58
C THR A 156 3.44 2.87 32.79
N GLY A 157 2.80 2.43 33.89
CA GLY A 157 3.45 2.03 35.12
C GLY A 157 2.48 1.33 36.08
N ALA A 158 2.98 0.80 37.18
CA ALA A 158 2.16 0.13 38.20
C ALA A 158 1.26 1.13 38.94
N ILE A 159 0.01 0.71 39.18
CA ILE A 159 -0.94 1.49 39.98
C ILE A 159 -0.67 1.26 41.48
N GLU A 160 -0.44 2.34 42.21
CA GLU A 160 -0.31 2.29 43.65
C GLU A 160 -1.67 2.49 44.35
N GLY A 161 -1.99 1.67 45.35
CA GLY A 161 -3.19 1.84 46.20
C GLY A 161 -4.33 0.90 45.90
N ASN A 162 -5.57 1.39 45.99
CA ASN A 162 -6.77 0.57 45.84
C ASN A 162 -7.25 0.52 44.40
N LEU A 163 -7.01 -0.57 43.72
CA LEU A 163 -7.35 -0.78 42.31
C LEU A 163 -8.84 -0.51 42.02
N MET A 164 -9.75 -0.90 42.90
CA MET A 164 -11.20 -0.67 42.76
C MET A 164 -11.60 0.82 42.70
N GLN A 165 -10.73 1.72 43.12
CA GLN A 165 -10.97 3.15 43.11
C GLN A 165 -10.15 3.90 42.08
N ALA A 166 -9.27 3.18 41.38
CA ALA A 166 -8.36 3.75 40.38
C ALA A 166 -9.10 4.19 39.12
N PHE A 167 -10.10 3.42 38.71
CA PHE A 167 -10.79 3.64 37.43
C PHE A 167 -12.26 4.02 37.64
N SER A 168 -12.78 4.79 36.69
CA SER A 168 -14.22 4.96 36.47
C SER A 168 -14.53 4.85 34.96
N ILE A 169 -15.66 4.24 34.62
CA ILE A 169 -16.15 4.13 33.25
C ILE A 169 -17.46 4.90 33.12
N LYS A 170 -17.65 5.64 32.06
CA LYS A 170 -18.90 6.30 31.69
C LYS A 170 -19.18 6.14 30.19
N SER A 171 -20.46 6.06 29.84
CA SER A 171 -20.89 6.15 28.45
C SER A 171 -20.86 7.58 27.92
N ALA A 172 -20.91 7.77 26.60
CA ALA A 172 -20.90 9.09 25.97
C ALA A 172 -22.06 10.01 26.43
N ASP A 173 -23.21 9.44 26.79
CA ASP A 173 -24.33 10.15 27.39
C ASP A 173 -24.14 10.48 28.89
N GLY A 174 -22.95 10.20 29.43
CA GLY A 174 -22.54 10.54 30.81
C GLY A 174 -23.04 9.57 31.88
N VAL A 175 -23.59 8.42 31.50
CA VAL A 175 -24.06 7.41 32.48
C VAL A 175 -22.88 6.61 33.01
N ALA A 176 -22.69 6.60 34.34
CA ALA A 176 -21.63 5.83 34.97
C ALA A 176 -21.89 4.33 34.91
N VAL A 177 -20.84 3.55 34.59
CA VAL A 177 -20.84 2.08 34.64
C VAL A 177 -20.40 1.63 36.01
N THR A 178 -21.11 0.67 36.60
CA THR A 178 -20.72 0.06 37.86
C THR A 178 -19.59 -0.95 37.62
N ILE A 179 -18.42 -0.70 38.23
CA ILE A 179 -17.30 -1.62 38.20
C ILE A 179 -17.48 -2.66 39.30
N LYS A 180 -17.41 -3.94 38.92
CA LYS A 180 -17.55 -5.09 39.83
C LYS A 180 -16.20 -5.50 40.41
N GLU A 181 -15.16 -5.49 39.64
CA GLU A 181 -13.82 -5.98 39.98
C GLU A 181 -12.74 -5.27 39.16
N VAL A 182 -11.58 -5.06 39.78
CA VAL A 182 -10.36 -4.65 39.06
C VAL A 182 -9.23 -5.56 39.52
N THR A 183 -8.59 -6.26 38.55
CA THR A 183 -7.46 -7.17 38.82
C THR A 183 -6.29 -6.74 37.97
N GLN A 184 -5.07 -7.00 38.44
CA GLN A 184 -3.87 -6.89 37.64
C GLN A 184 -3.61 -8.24 36.97
N ASP A 185 -3.45 -8.23 35.67
CA ASP A 185 -3.25 -9.44 34.85
C ASP A 185 -1.78 -9.65 34.51
N ASP A 186 -1.06 -8.57 34.17
CA ASP A 186 0.39 -8.57 33.89
C ASP A 186 1.00 -7.26 34.39
N ASP A 187 2.31 -7.08 34.29
CA ASP A 187 2.96 -5.81 34.57
C ASP A 187 2.30 -4.71 33.73
N PHE A 188 1.73 -3.72 34.42
CA PHE A 188 1.02 -2.58 33.83
C PHE A 188 -0.29 -2.87 33.07
N VAL A 189 -0.79 -4.12 33.04
CA VAL A 189 -2.08 -4.51 32.44
C VAL A 189 -3.10 -4.84 33.51
N TYR A 190 -4.29 -4.23 33.39
CA TYR A 190 -5.37 -4.38 34.38
C TYR A 190 -6.66 -4.78 33.69
N GLN A 191 -7.43 -5.66 34.33
CA GLN A 191 -8.79 -6.01 33.90
C GLN A 191 -9.80 -5.24 34.76
N VAL A 192 -10.59 -4.39 34.13
CA VAL A 192 -11.68 -3.63 34.79
C VAL A 192 -13.00 -4.25 34.36
N VAL A 193 -13.58 -5.06 35.26
CA VAL A 193 -14.81 -5.81 34.98
C VAL A 193 -16.02 -4.99 35.36
N ALA A 194 -16.95 -4.77 34.44
CA ALA A 194 -18.24 -4.15 34.68
C ALA A 194 -19.22 -5.14 35.35
N GLU A 195 -20.18 -4.63 36.11
CA GLU A 195 -21.25 -5.46 36.73
C GLU A 195 -22.20 -6.04 35.67
N GLU A 196 -22.48 -5.25 34.62
CA GLU A 196 -23.25 -5.65 33.46
C GLU A 196 -22.36 -5.43 32.20
N PRO A 197 -22.49 -6.24 31.14
CA PRO A 197 -21.77 -6.02 29.88
C PRO A 197 -22.01 -4.62 29.35
N LEU A 198 -20.97 -4.05 28.70
CA LEU A 198 -21.10 -2.78 28.02
C LEU A 198 -22.00 -2.92 26.79
N ASP A 199 -22.82 -1.92 26.53
CA ASP A 199 -23.68 -1.86 25.35
C ASP A 199 -22.82 -1.55 24.11
N ALA A 200 -22.74 -2.50 23.18
CA ALA A 200 -21.95 -2.40 21.95
C ALA A 200 -22.30 -1.19 21.07
N TYR A 201 -23.49 -0.63 21.25
CA TYR A 201 -24.00 0.52 20.48
C TYR A 201 -23.71 1.88 21.13
N LYS A 202 -22.88 1.88 22.19
CA LYS A 202 -22.48 3.11 22.89
C LYS A 202 -20.98 3.24 22.93
N SER A 203 -20.50 4.46 22.88
CA SER A 203 -19.09 4.76 23.21
C SER A 203 -18.93 4.87 24.73
N TYR A 204 -17.77 4.47 25.20
CA TYR A 204 -17.37 4.56 26.60
C TYR A 204 -16.02 5.25 26.74
N GLN A 205 -15.87 5.93 27.88
CA GLN A 205 -14.59 6.49 28.32
C GLN A 205 -14.24 5.89 29.67
N ILE A 206 -12.99 5.49 29.84
CA ILE A 206 -12.41 5.13 31.12
C ILE A 206 -11.54 6.29 31.60
N THR A 207 -11.59 6.55 32.91
CA THR A 207 -10.84 7.64 33.54
C THR A 207 -9.91 7.08 34.60
N TYR A 208 -8.66 7.52 34.58
CA TYR A 208 -7.66 7.31 35.62
C TYR A 208 -7.04 8.67 36.00
N GLU A 209 -7.05 9.00 37.29
CA GLU A 209 -6.53 10.28 37.87
C GLU A 209 -6.98 11.55 37.13
N GLY A 210 -8.17 11.53 36.52
CA GLY A 210 -8.76 12.67 35.80
C GLY A 210 -8.46 12.72 34.32
N THR A 211 -7.61 11.84 33.80
CA THR A 211 -7.38 11.66 32.37
C THR A 211 -8.39 10.67 31.81
N GLU A 212 -9.12 11.07 30.78
CA GLU A 212 -10.11 10.26 30.09
C GLU A 212 -9.48 9.59 28.85
N TYR A 213 -9.79 8.31 28.64
CA TYR A 213 -9.36 7.54 27.51
C TYR A 213 -10.54 6.80 26.86
N LYS A 214 -10.59 6.76 25.53
CA LYS A 214 -11.65 6.05 24.81
C LYS A 214 -11.49 4.53 25.02
N VAL A 215 -12.57 3.84 25.37
CA VAL A 215 -12.62 2.38 25.35
C VAL A 215 -12.90 1.93 23.93
N VAL A 216 -11.93 1.28 23.27
CA VAL A 216 -12.16 0.68 21.97
C VAL A 216 -12.88 -0.67 22.11
N MET A 217 -13.78 -0.97 21.19
CA MET A 217 -14.69 -2.11 21.31
C MET A 217 -14.66 -3.06 20.09
N PRO A 218 -13.53 -3.29 19.41
CA PRO A 218 -13.49 -4.09 18.19
C PRO A 218 -13.84 -5.55 18.41
N SER A 219 -13.67 -6.07 19.61
CA SER A 219 -13.99 -7.45 19.99
C SER A 219 -15.48 -7.78 19.89
N VAL A 220 -16.36 -6.77 20.04
CA VAL A 220 -17.82 -6.94 19.87
C VAL A 220 -18.16 -7.41 18.47
N TYR A 221 -17.45 -6.88 17.45
CA TYR A 221 -17.66 -7.23 16.05
C TYR A 221 -17.26 -8.67 15.69
N SER A 222 -16.48 -9.32 16.55
CA SER A 222 -16.02 -10.70 16.36
C SER A 222 -16.85 -11.71 17.16
N THR A 223 -17.88 -11.23 17.90
CA THR A 223 -18.79 -12.12 18.61
C THR A 223 -19.74 -12.82 17.63
N LYS A 224 -20.11 -14.05 17.97
CA LYS A 224 -21.06 -14.84 17.17
C LYS A 224 -22.42 -14.15 17.07
N GLU A 225 -22.84 -13.51 18.16
CA GLU A 225 -24.09 -12.78 18.26
C GLU A 225 -24.14 -11.62 17.27
N PHE A 226 -23.06 -10.83 17.17
CA PHE A 226 -22.97 -9.72 16.23
C PHE A 226 -23.01 -10.22 14.78
N GLU A 227 -22.24 -11.26 14.47
CA GLU A 227 -22.21 -11.82 13.12
C GLU A 227 -23.55 -12.43 12.70
N GLU A 228 -24.22 -13.19 13.60
CA GLU A 228 -25.55 -13.77 13.29
C GLU A 228 -26.62 -12.69 13.08
N GLU A 229 -26.53 -11.55 13.79
CA GLU A 229 -27.51 -10.47 13.71
C GLU A 229 -27.26 -9.53 12.53
N TYR A 230 -25.98 -9.22 12.22
CA TYR A 230 -25.62 -8.13 11.31
C TYR A 230 -24.96 -8.55 10.00
N THR A 231 -24.66 -9.82 9.76
CA THR A 231 -24.17 -10.24 8.44
C THR A 231 -25.30 -10.10 7.41
N TYR A 232 -25.03 -9.35 6.36
CA TYR A 232 -25.95 -9.11 5.25
C TYR A 232 -25.45 -9.82 3.98
N ASP A 233 -26.25 -10.71 3.41
CA ASP A 233 -25.88 -11.55 2.26
C ASP A 233 -26.42 -11.01 0.92
N GLY A 234 -27.16 -9.90 0.92
CA GLY A 234 -27.71 -9.33 -0.32
C GLY A 234 -26.63 -8.70 -1.21
N ASP A 235 -26.96 -8.54 -2.47
CA ASP A 235 -26.12 -8.02 -3.55
C ASP A 235 -26.45 -6.56 -3.94
N ASP A 236 -27.27 -5.86 -3.13
CA ASP A 236 -27.78 -4.53 -3.41
C ASP A 236 -27.19 -3.42 -2.51
N LEU A 237 -26.00 -3.66 -1.89
CA LEU A 237 -25.29 -2.61 -1.17
C LEU A 237 -24.81 -1.52 -2.13
N GLY A 238 -24.91 -0.26 -1.68
CA GLY A 238 -24.61 0.92 -2.48
C GLY A 238 -25.83 1.52 -3.16
N ALA A 239 -25.64 2.17 -4.31
CA ALA A 239 -26.69 2.77 -5.12
C ALA A 239 -27.01 1.89 -6.32
N THR A 240 -28.25 1.43 -6.43
CA THR A 240 -28.78 0.69 -7.58
C THR A 240 -29.64 1.62 -8.43
N TRP A 241 -29.12 2.02 -9.58
CA TRP A 241 -29.77 2.93 -10.51
C TRP A 241 -30.68 2.19 -11.50
N THR A 242 -31.80 2.81 -11.77
CA THR A 242 -32.62 2.58 -12.97
C THR A 242 -33.06 3.94 -13.50
N LYS A 243 -33.55 4.00 -14.76
CA LYS A 243 -34.02 5.23 -15.33
C LYS A 243 -35.25 5.83 -14.61
N ASP A 244 -36.00 5.00 -13.89
CA ASP A 244 -37.20 5.41 -13.18
C ASP A 244 -36.97 5.78 -11.72
N SER A 245 -35.93 5.20 -11.09
CA SER A 245 -35.59 5.42 -9.67
C SER A 245 -34.20 4.92 -9.32
N THR A 246 -33.67 5.44 -8.23
CA THR A 246 -32.44 4.90 -7.58
C THR A 246 -32.77 4.38 -6.18
N ALA A 247 -32.36 3.16 -5.88
CA ALA A 247 -32.39 2.58 -4.53
C ALA A 247 -31.02 2.71 -3.88
N PHE A 248 -31.00 2.97 -2.57
CA PHE A 248 -29.78 3.06 -1.76
C PHE A 248 -29.88 2.08 -0.60
N ARG A 249 -28.82 1.32 -0.38
CA ARG A 249 -28.66 0.45 0.80
C ARG A 249 -27.27 0.61 1.38
N LEU A 250 -27.23 0.97 2.67
CA LEU A 250 -25.98 1.13 3.42
C LEU A 250 -25.97 0.16 4.59
N TRP A 251 -24.87 -0.57 4.82
CA TRP A 251 -24.64 -1.34 6.02
C TRP A 251 -24.01 -0.45 7.11
N ALA A 252 -24.77 -0.16 8.14
CA ALA A 252 -24.38 0.72 9.25
C ALA A 252 -25.06 0.27 10.56
N PRO A 253 -24.70 -0.92 11.10
CA PRO A 253 -25.41 -1.55 12.22
C PRO A 253 -25.34 -0.73 13.52
N THR A 254 -24.32 0.11 13.69
CA THR A 254 -24.12 0.94 14.90
C THR A 254 -24.68 2.36 14.76
N ALA A 255 -25.23 2.71 13.59
CA ALA A 255 -25.80 4.04 13.36
C ALA A 255 -27.16 4.21 14.08
N GLN A 256 -27.40 5.41 14.60
CA GLN A 256 -28.67 5.83 15.22
C GLN A 256 -29.60 6.47 14.19
N ALA A 257 -29.04 7.08 13.16
CA ALA A 257 -29.72 7.64 12.00
C ALA A 257 -28.79 7.65 10.80
N VAL A 258 -29.36 7.52 9.61
CA VAL A 258 -28.63 7.61 8.34
C VAL A 258 -29.44 8.46 7.37
N SER A 259 -28.76 9.27 6.58
CA SER A 259 -29.33 9.95 5.40
C SER A 259 -28.40 9.84 4.19
N VAL A 260 -28.96 9.82 2.99
CA VAL A 260 -28.23 10.00 1.74
C VAL A 260 -28.36 11.44 1.29
N ASN A 261 -27.24 12.08 0.97
CA ASN A 261 -27.16 13.46 0.50
C ASN A 261 -26.88 13.46 -0.99
N LEU A 262 -27.71 14.17 -1.78
CA LEU A 262 -27.54 14.29 -3.22
C LEU A 262 -26.96 15.66 -3.58
N TYR A 263 -25.99 15.69 -4.52
CA TYR A 263 -25.26 16.88 -4.92
C TYR A 263 -25.25 17.05 -6.44
N GLU A 264 -25.11 18.31 -6.91
CA GLU A 264 -24.99 18.64 -8.33
C GLU A 264 -23.61 18.28 -8.91
N SER A 265 -22.55 18.30 -8.09
CA SER A 265 -21.17 18.04 -8.52
C SER A 265 -20.42 17.08 -7.60
N GLY A 266 -19.35 16.47 -8.14
CA GLY A 266 -18.45 15.59 -7.39
C GLY A 266 -17.34 16.33 -6.60
N THR A 267 -17.34 17.66 -6.62
CA THR A 267 -16.33 18.47 -5.94
C THR A 267 -16.76 18.80 -4.52
N GLU A 268 -16.00 18.33 -3.54
CA GLU A 268 -16.25 18.64 -2.13
C GLU A 268 -16.14 20.14 -1.84
N GLY A 269 -16.86 20.62 -0.81
CA GLY A 269 -16.82 22.02 -0.34
C GLY A 269 -17.61 23.00 -1.18
N THR A 270 -18.35 22.54 -2.19
CA THR A 270 -19.29 23.34 -2.96
C THR A 270 -20.67 23.39 -2.28
N ASP A 271 -21.34 24.55 -2.31
CA ASP A 271 -22.71 24.72 -1.78
C ASP A 271 -23.74 24.31 -2.86
N ASP A 272 -23.78 23.00 -3.16
CA ASP A 272 -24.53 22.39 -4.26
C ASP A 272 -25.39 21.18 -3.81
N LEU A 273 -25.71 21.11 -2.52
CA LEU A 273 -26.62 20.08 -1.99
C LEU A 273 -28.01 20.25 -2.62
N ILE A 274 -28.46 19.19 -3.28
CA ILE A 274 -29.81 19.12 -3.87
C ILE A 274 -30.83 18.76 -2.80
N GLU A 275 -30.56 17.66 -2.07
CA GLU A 275 -31.49 17.10 -1.08
C GLU A 275 -30.76 16.16 -0.14
N SER A 276 -31.18 16.12 1.12
CA SER A 276 -30.83 15.07 2.10
C SER A 276 -32.05 14.22 2.38
N ILE A 277 -31.95 12.90 2.11
CA ILE A 277 -33.05 11.95 2.21
C ILE A 277 -32.81 11.05 3.43
N PRO A 278 -33.64 11.11 4.48
CA PRO A 278 -33.52 10.18 5.59
C PRO A 278 -33.72 8.73 5.15
N MET A 279 -32.87 7.82 5.63
CA MET A 279 -32.95 6.39 5.37
C MET A 279 -33.72 5.69 6.50
N THR A 280 -34.30 4.54 6.20
CA THR A 280 -35.02 3.70 7.15
C THR A 280 -34.19 2.46 7.46
N ALA A 281 -34.06 2.12 8.76
CA ALA A 281 -33.42 0.89 9.19
C ALA A 281 -34.15 -0.34 8.64
N ASP A 282 -33.39 -1.32 8.15
CA ASP A 282 -33.87 -2.54 7.55
C ASP A 282 -33.12 -3.76 8.17
N ILE A 283 -33.19 -4.91 7.55
CA ILE A 283 -32.61 -6.16 8.07
C ILE A 283 -31.08 -6.10 8.21
N ASN A 284 -30.55 -6.88 9.13
CA ASN A 284 -29.09 -7.11 9.31
C ASN A 284 -28.23 -5.84 9.41
N GLY A 285 -28.78 -4.81 10.09
CA GLY A 285 -28.04 -3.54 10.29
C GLY A 285 -27.93 -2.67 9.04
N THR A 286 -28.71 -2.95 7.97
CA THR A 286 -28.75 -2.12 6.79
C THR A 286 -29.76 -0.98 6.94
N TRP A 287 -29.56 0.08 6.16
CA TRP A 287 -30.43 1.24 6.01
C TRP A 287 -30.81 1.40 4.55
N VAL A 288 -32.06 1.75 4.26
CA VAL A 288 -32.56 1.86 2.89
C VAL A 288 -33.26 3.18 2.63
N ALA A 289 -33.11 3.68 1.40
CA ALA A 289 -33.89 4.78 0.84
C ALA A 289 -34.13 4.55 -0.64
N SER A 290 -35.04 5.30 -1.23
CA SER A 290 -35.22 5.35 -2.68
C SER A 290 -35.65 6.74 -3.12
N LYS A 291 -35.29 7.10 -4.35
CA LYS A 291 -35.67 8.37 -4.99
C LYS A 291 -36.16 8.10 -6.40
N ASP A 292 -37.39 8.57 -6.71
CA ASP A 292 -37.95 8.50 -8.05
C ASP A 292 -37.24 9.48 -8.98
N GLY A 293 -37.14 9.11 -10.25
CA GLY A 293 -36.54 9.89 -11.33
C GLY A 293 -35.18 9.36 -11.77
N ASP A 294 -34.74 9.88 -12.91
CA ASP A 294 -33.41 9.56 -13.45
C ASP A 294 -32.33 10.37 -12.72
N LEU A 295 -31.53 9.70 -11.90
CA LEU A 295 -30.46 10.31 -11.14
C LEU A 295 -29.06 10.02 -11.74
N ASN A 296 -28.97 9.45 -12.93
CA ASN A 296 -27.68 9.22 -13.58
C ASN A 296 -26.87 10.53 -13.66
N GLY A 297 -25.62 10.50 -13.19
CA GLY A 297 -24.74 11.67 -13.13
C GLY A 297 -24.90 12.54 -11.86
N THR A 298 -25.83 12.20 -10.95
CA THR A 298 -25.97 12.88 -9.66
C THR A 298 -24.96 12.31 -8.66
N TYR A 299 -24.31 13.18 -7.89
CA TYR A 299 -23.36 12.78 -6.88
C TYR A 299 -24.02 12.61 -5.52
N TYR A 300 -23.41 11.78 -4.64
CA TYR A 300 -23.97 11.52 -3.33
C TYR A 300 -22.93 11.13 -2.30
N THR A 301 -23.32 11.28 -1.02
CA THR A 301 -22.64 10.77 0.16
C THR A 301 -23.66 10.24 1.16
N TYR A 302 -23.19 9.59 2.23
CA TYR A 302 -24.01 9.26 3.38
C TYR A 302 -23.63 10.12 4.60
N THR A 303 -24.62 10.56 5.38
CA THR A 303 -24.42 11.07 6.74
C THR A 303 -24.91 10.01 7.71
N VAL A 304 -24.02 9.58 8.62
CA VAL A 304 -24.36 8.65 9.71
C VAL A 304 -24.29 9.36 11.05
N THR A 305 -25.25 9.10 11.92
CA THR A 305 -25.23 9.58 13.32
C THR A 305 -24.80 8.43 14.22
N ILE A 306 -23.64 8.56 14.85
CA ILE A 306 -23.09 7.58 15.78
C ILE A 306 -22.78 8.28 17.10
N ASN A 307 -23.34 7.78 18.22
CA ASN A 307 -23.19 8.39 19.53
C ASN A 307 -23.61 9.89 19.61
N GLY A 308 -24.56 10.29 18.75
CA GLY A 308 -25.05 11.66 18.68
C GLY A 308 -24.17 12.61 17.84
N GLU A 309 -23.08 12.11 17.24
CA GLU A 309 -22.24 12.85 16.29
C GLU A 309 -22.61 12.48 14.86
N GLU A 310 -22.74 13.49 14.01
CA GLU A 310 -22.98 13.30 12.57
C GLU A 310 -21.65 13.30 11.84
N LYS A 311 -21.44 12.28 11.00
CA LYS A 311 -20.27 12.17 10.11
C LYS A 311 -20.72 11.90 8.70
N GLU A 312 -20.12 12.60 7.74
CA GLU A 312 -20.32 12.40 6.32
C GLU A 312 -19.24 11.48 5.77
N ALA A 313 -19.63 10.53 4.92
CA ALA A 313 -18.72 9.58 4.29
C ALA A 313 -19.14 9.26 2.86
N ASN A 314 -18.17 8.89 2.02
CA ASN A 314 -18.45 8.30 0.72
C ASN A 314 -19.10 6.91 0.87
N ASP A 315 -19.66 6.39 -0.21
CA ASP A 315 -20.19 5.03 -0.25
C ASP A 315 -19.07 4.00 -0.41
N PRO A 316 -18.92 3.01 0.48
CA PRO A 316 -17.97 1.92 0.27
C PRO A 316 -18.19 1.16 -1.04
N TYR A 317 -19.42 1.09 -1.52
CA TYR A 317 -19.81 0.44 -2.78
C TYR A 317 -19.91 1.41 -3.96
N ALA A 318 -19.35 2.61 -3.88
CA ALA A 318 -19.29 3.56 -5.01
C ALA A 318 -18.66 2.88 -6.24
N ARG A 319 -19.31 3.06 -7.41
CA ARG A 319 -18.84 2.52 -8.71
C ARG A 319 -18.02 3.54 -9.49
N THR A 320 -18.22 4.80 -9.17
CA THR A 320 -17.40 5.92 -9.63
C THR A 320 -17.58 7.10 -8.69
N THR A 321 -16.67 8.06 -8.77
CA THR A 321 -16.65 9.25 -7.91
C THR A 321 -16.36 10.49 -8.73
N GLY A 322 -16.59 11.66 -8.12
CA GLY A 322 -16.02 12.91 -8.59
C GLY A 322 -14.53 13.01 -8.21
N VAL A 323 -13.97 14.17 -8.47
CA VAL A 323 -12.54 14.48 -8.26
C VAL A 323 -12.08 14.20 -6.82
N ASN A 324 -10.90 13.60 -6.71
CA ASN A 324 -10.27 13.17 -5.44
C ASN A 324 -11.12 12.17 -4.63
N GLY A 325 -12.01 11.41 -5.26
CA GLY A 325 -12.73 10.31 -4.61
C GLY A 325 -13.73 10.69 -3.51
N LYS A 326 -14.11 11.97 -3.36
CA LYS A 326 -14.85 12.46 -2.19
C LYS A 326 -16.36 12.22 -2.21
N ARG A 327 -16.98 12.20 -3.39
CA ARG A 327 -18.42 11.96 -3.57
C ARG A 327 -18.64 10.87 -4.60
N ALA A 328 -19.39 9.85 -4.26
CA ALA A 328 -19.85 8.84 -5.20
C ALA A 328 -20.76 9.45 -6.26
N MET A 329 -20.82 8.86 -7.45
CA MET A 329 -21.76 9.24 -8.50
C MET A 329 -22.69 8.08 -8.82
N ILE A 330 -23.98 8.37 -8.93
CA ILE A 330 -24.99 7.45 -9.44
C ILE A 330 -24.76 7.30 -10.95
N ILE A 331 -24.56 6.09 -11.43
CA ILE A 331 -24.11 5.84 -12.79
C ILE A 331 -24.91 4.73 -13.48
N ASP A 332 -25.24 4.96 -14.75
CA ASP A 332 -25.63 3.94 -15.72
C ASP A 332 -24.34 3.31 -16.29
N LEU A 333 -23.89 2.20 -15.69
CA LEU A 333 -22.66 1.51 -16.09
C LEU A 333 -22.70 0.99 -17.53
N GLU A 334 -23.88 0.56 -18.03
CA GLU A 334 -24.04 0.10 -19.40
C GLU A 334 -23.74 1.20 -20.42
N SER A 335 -24.06 2.47 -20.07
CA SER A 335 -23.78 3.62 -20.94
C SER A 335 -22.29 3.92 -21.12
N THR A 336 -21.42 3.33 -20.28
CA THR A 336 -19.97 3.49 -20.34
C THR A 336 -19.26 2.41 -21.15
N ASN A 337 -19.99 1.39 -21.61
CA ASN A 337 -19.42 0.27 -22.35
C ASN A 337 -18.91 0.70 -23.72
N PRO A 338 -17.66 0.35 -24.09
CA PRO A 338 -17.14 0.58 -25.43
C PRO A 338 -17.85 -0.33 -26.46
N GLU A 339 -17.70 0.00 -27.74
CA GLU A 339 -18.30 -0.81 -28.81
C GLU A 339 -17.80 -2.25 -28.77
N GLY A 340 -18.72 -3.21 -28.73
CA GLY A 340 -18.42 -4.64 -28.68
C GLY A 340 -18.13 -5.21 -27.29
N TRP A 341 -18.35 -4.42 -26.23
CA TRP A 341 -18.12 -4.84 -24.85
C TRP A 341 -18.85 -6.13 -24.47
N ASP A 342 -20.13 -6.28 -24.85
CA ASP A 342 -20.93 -7.48 -24.56
C ASP A 342 -20.36 -8.79 -25.16
N SER A 343 -19.44 -8.69 -26.12
CA SER A 343 -18.78 -9.82 -26.76
C SER A 343 -17.29 -9.93 -26.41
N ASP A 344 -16.83 -9.06 -25.55
CA ASP A 344 -15.47 -9.07 -25.06
C ASP A 344 -15.24 -10.27 -24.12
N SER A 345 -14.05 -10.82 -24.12
CA SER A 345 -13.70 -11.97 -23.29
C SER A 345 -12.18 -12.10 -23.15
N ASN A 346 -11.75 -12.78 -22.10
CA ASN A 346 -10.35 -13.14 -21.88
C ASN A 346 -9.76 -13.80 -23.15
N PRO A 347 -8.75 -13.23 -23.81
CA PRO A 347 -8.13 -13.80 -25.00
C PRO A 347 -7.41 -15.12 -24.73
N HIS A 348 -7.00 -15.40 -23.49
CA HIS A 348 -6.33 -16.62 -23.06
C HIS A 348 -7.24 -17.57 -22.28
N ALA A 349 -8.57 -17.46 -22.43
CA ALA A 349 -9.54 -18.34 -21.79
C ALA A 349 -9.25 -19.81 -22.11
N GLY A 350 -9.28 -20.66 -21.08
CA GLY A 350 -8.99 -22.10 -21.19
C GLY A 350 -7.50 -22.46 -21.13
N GLU A 351 -6.61 -21.48 -20.98
CA GLU A 351 -5.19 -21.70 -20.69
C GLU A 351 -4.97 -21.76 -19.17
N GLY A 352 -3.98 -22.54 -18.71
CA GLY A 352 -3.61 -22.58 -17.30
C GLY A 352 -2.67 -21.42 -16.91
N ILE A 353 -2.57 -21.13 -15.62
CA ILE A 353 -1.67 -20.06 -15.13
C ILE A 353 -0.20 -20.25 -15.57
N ASN A 354 0.25 -21.50 -15.79
CA ASN A 354 1.60 -21.80 -16.26
C ASN A 354 1.83 -21.42 -17.74
N ASP A 355 0.75 -21.18 -18.50
CA ASP A 355 0.82 -20.68 -19.88
C ASP A 355 1.05 -19.16 -19.90
N ALA A 356 0.78 -18.48 -18.79
CA ALA A 356 0.97 -17.03 -18.67
C ALA A 356 2.45 -16.64 -18.75
N VAL A 357 2.69 -15.51 -19.42
CA VAL A 357 3.92 -14.71 -19.37
C VAL A 357 3.50 -13.32 -18.93
N ILE A 358 3.79 -13.00 -17.68
CA ILE A 358 3.28 -11.79 -17.02
C ILE A 358 4.28 -10.64 -17.19
N TYR A 359 3.79 -9.47 -17.60
CA TYR A 359 4.55 -8.24 -17.78
C TYR A 359 3.97 -7.14 -16.88
N GLU A 360 4.72 -6.76 -15.84
CA GLU A 360 4.30 -5.75 -14.87
C GLU A 360 4.59 -4.34 -15.38
N MET A 361 3.60 -3.45 -15.32
CA MET A 361 3.77 -2.09 -15.81
C MET A 361 2.87 -1.09 -15.05
N HIS A 362 3.36 0.14 -14.89
CA HIS A 362 2.59 1.26 -14.41
C HIS A 362 2.01 2.07 -15.59
N ILE A 363 0.73 2.45 -15.53
CA ILE A 363 0.03 3.15 -16.61
C ILE A 363 0.75 4.45 -17.02
N ARG A 364 1.32 5.19 -16.07
CA ARG A 364 2.02 6.43 -16.37
C ARG A 364 3.40 6.20 -16.97
N ASP A 365 4.11 5.13 -16.55
CA ASP A 365 5.49 4.86 -16.99
C ASP A 365 5.60 4.63 -18.50
N VAL A 366 4.59 4.03 -19.13
CA VAL A 366 4.59 3.69 -20.55
C VAL A 366 4.65 4.92 -21.45
N SER A 367 4.10 6.05 -21.02
CA SER A 367 3.87 7.21 -21.88
C SER A 367 4.57 8.49 -21.42
N SER A 368 5.04 8.57 -20.18
CA SER A 368 5.55 9.83 -19.59
C SER A 368 6.95 10.24 -20.07
N ASP A 369 7.69 9.36 -20.75
CA ASP A 369 8.91 9.76 -21.44
C ASP A 369 8.60 10.34 -22.84
N SER A 370 9.26 11.43 -23.20
CA SER A 370 9.03 12.10 -24.50
C SER A 370 9.35 11.24 -25.71
N SER A 371 10.13 10.16 -25.56
CA SER A 371 10.44 9.21 -26.63
C SER A 371 9.32 8.20 -26.89
N SER A 372 8.23 8.22 -26.09
CA SER A 372 7.13 7.27 -26.27
C SER A 372 6.30 7.50 -27.53
N GLY A 373 6.18 8.74 -27.98
CA GLY A 373 5.32 9.12 -29.10
C GLY A 373 3.80 8.99 -28.80
N ILE A 374 3.45 8.71 -27.54
CA ILE A 374 2.06 8.57 -27.06
C ILE A 374 1.51 9.96 -26.76
N GLU A 375 0.26 10.24 -27.21
CA GLU A 375 -0.39 11.54 -27.03
C GLU A 375 -1.10 11.66 -25.66
N ASN A 376 -1.75 10.57 -25.19
CA ASN A 376 -2.45 10.51 -23.91
C ASN A 376 -1.51 10.13 -22.77
N VAL A 377 -0.60 11.04 -22.42
CA VAL A 377 0.48 10.81 -21.45
C VAL A 377 -0.09 10.56 -20.05
N GLY A 378 0.24 9.43 -19.43
CA GLY A 378 -0.16 9.05 -18.09
C GLY A 378 -1.67 8.74 -17.96
N LYS A 379 -2.35 8.39 -19.06
CA LYS A 379 -3.79 8.14 -19.10
C LYS A 379 -4.11 6.71 -19.53
N TYR A 380 -5.31 6.21 -19.16
CA TYR A 380 -5.85 4.94 -19.66
C TYR A 380 -5.73 4.84 -21.17
N LEU A 381 -6.14 5.91 -21.86
CA LEU A 381 -6.13 5.99 -23.33
C LEU A 381 -4.72 5.91 -23.93
N GLY A 382 -3.65 6.18 -23.16
CA GLY A 382 -2.28 5.99 -23.63
C GLY A 382 -1.95 4.53 -23.99
N LEU A 383 -2.64 3.57 -23.36
CA LEU A 383 -2.53 2.14 -23.66
C LEU A 383 -3.45 1.67 -24.81
N THR A 384 -4.27 2.56 -25.36
CA THR A 384 -5.11 2.26 -26.53
C THR A 384 -4.49 2.73 -27.84
N GLU A 385 -3.41 3.53 -27.75
CA GLU A 385 -2.77 4.11 -28.94
C GLU A 385 -1.90 3.07 -29.68
N THR A 386 -2.10 2.96 -30.98
CA THR A 386 -1.32 2.11 -31.88
C THR A 386 -0.56 2.95 -32.90
N GLY A 387 0.53 2.39 -33.45
CA GLY A 387 1.41 3.09 -34.40
C GLY A 387 2.34 4.10 -33.75
N THR A 388 2.45 4.10 -32.40
CA THR A 388 3.37 4.96 -31.67
C THR A 388 4.80 4.49 -31.83
N THR A 389 5.73 5.44 -32.03
CA THR A 389 7.14 5.15 -32.28
C THR A 389 8.03 6.20 -31.65
N THR A 390 9.30 5.84 -31.42
CA THR A 390 10.36 6.83 -31.17
C THR A 390 10.58 7.71 -32.38
N GLU A 391 11.41 8.76 -32.27
CA GLU A 391 11.76 9.64 -33.36
C GLU A 391 12.36 8.87 -34.57
N ASN A 392 13.10 7.79 -34.32
CA ASN A 392 13.70 6.95 -35.34
C ASN A 392 12.82 5.77 -35.79
N GLY A 393 11.57 5.72 -35.38
CA GLY A 393 10.56 4.77 -35.84
C GLY A 393 10.59 3.39 -35.14
N VAL A 394 11.18 3.30 -33.97
CA VAL A 394 11.09 2.08 -33.13
C VAL A 394 9.71 2.03 -32.44
N PRO A 395 8.96 0.92 -32.54
CA PRO A 395 7.65 0.79 -31.88
C PRO A 395 7.72 0.98 -30.37
N THR A 396 6.72 1.66 -29.82
CA THR A 396 6.58 1.96 -28.39
C THR A 396 5.20 1.56 -27.87
N GLY A 397 4.96 1.67 -26.57
CA GLY A 397 3.64 1.47 -25.99
C GLY A 397 3.04 0.11 -26.33
N LEU A 398 1.77 0.11 -26.73
CA LEU A 398 1.02 -1.10 -27.05
C LEU A 398 1.66 -1.94 -28.17
N ASP A 399 2.19 -1.30 -29.21
CA ASP A 399 2.81 -2.04 -30.32
C ASP A 399 4.10 -2.77 -29.91
N HIS A 400 4.89 -2.20 -28.97
CA HIS A 400 6.02 -2.89 -28.38
C HIS A 400 5.59 -4.10 -27.54
N ILE A 401 4.57 -3.92 -26.70
CA ILE A 401 4.04 -4.99 -25.83
C ILE A 401 3.52 -6.16 -26.67
N LYS A 402 2.78 -5.87 -27.74
CA LYS A 402 2.31 -6.87 -28.72
C LYS A 402 3.47 -7.62 -29.39
N ASP A 403 4.49 -6.86 -29.86
CA ASP A 403 5.63 -7.47 -30.54
C ASP A 403 6.47 -8.35 -29.60
N LEU A 404 6.47 -8.04 -28.28
CA LEU A 404 7.13 -8.85 -27.26
C LEU A 404 6.43 -10.21 -27.05
N GLU A 405 5.15 -10.33 -27.42
CA GLU A 405 4.33 -11.54 -27.31
C GLU A 405 4.10 -12.03 -25.88
N ILE A 406 4.02 -11.11 -24.90
CA ILE A 406 3.52 -11.46 -23.56
C ILE A 406 2.05 -11.88 -23.63
N THR A 407 1.53 -12.54 -22.61
CA THR A 407 0.12 -12.97 -22.56
C THR A 407 -0.71 -12.13 -21.60
N HIS A 408 -0.12 -11.73 -20.47
CA HIS A 408 -0.81 -11.01 -19.41
C HIS A 408 -0.07 -9.71 -19.09
N LEU A 409 -0.79 -8.59 -19.14
CA LEU A 409 -0.31 -7.29 -18.71
C LEU A 409 -0.79 -7.06 -17.27
N HIS A 410 0.13 -7.11 -16.32
CA HIS A 410 -0.11 -6.75 -14.93
C HIS A 410 0.07 -5.23 -14.77
N LEU A 411 -1.01 -4.53 -14.51
CA LEU A 411 -1.01 -3.09 -14.25
C LEU A 411 -0.97 -2.83 -12.75
N LEU A 412 -0.03 -1.99 -12.31
CA LEU A 412 0.01 -1.48 -10.95
C LEU A 412 -1.34 -0.85 -10.58
N PRO A 413 -1.65 -0.63 -9.29
CA PRO A 413 -2.99 -0.25 -8.88
C PRO A 413 -3.60 0.88 -9.71
N PHE A 414 -4.81 0.69 -10.19
CA PHE A 414 -5.55 1.69 -10.96
C PHE A 414 -7.01 1.89 -10.48
N TYR A 415 -7.32 1.44 -9.26
CA TYR A 415 -8.45 1.97 -8.53
C TYR A 415 -8.05 3.29 -7.84
N ASP A 416 -9.04 4.02 -7.34
CA ASP A 416 -8.91 5.36 -6.74
C ASP A 416 -8.02 5.33 -5.49
N TYR A 417 -6.91 6.10 -5.52
CA TYR A 417 -5.91 6.18 -4.47
C TYR A 417 -5.61 7.63 -4.05
N GLY A 418 -5.02 7.81 -2.86
CA GLY A 418 -5.01 9.10 -2.15
C GLY A 418 -3.88 10.07 -2.49
N SER A 419 -2.72 9.58 -2.97
CA SER A 419 -1.50 10.38 -3.07
C SER A 419 -1.45 11.36 -4.24
N VAL A 420 -2.37 11.32 -5.18
CA VAL A 420 -2.42 12.21 -6.33
C VAL A 420 -3.61 13.16 -6.22
N ASP A 421 -3.34 14.46 -6.22
CA ASP A 421 -4.38 15.49 -6.24
C ASP A 421 -4.91 15.68 -7.68
N GLU A 422 -6.06 15.09 -7.97
CA GLU A 422 -6.70 15.14 -9.28
C GLU A 422 -7.08 16.57 -9.72
N THR A 423 -7.12 17.53 -8.78
CA THR A 423 -7.38 18.94 -9.11
C THR A 423 -6.15 19.66 -9.70
N LYS A 424 -4.97 19.02 -9.68
CA LYS A 424 -3.69 19.61 -10.08
C LYS A 424 -2.94 18.78 -11.12
N LEU A 425 -3.66 18.08 -12.00
CA LEU A 425 -3.07 17.21 -13.03
C LEU A 425 -2.26 17.95 -14.12
N ASP A 426 -2.28 19.26 -14.15
CA ASP A 426 -1.36 20.11 -14.92
C ASP A 426 0.08 20.13 -14.36
N THR A 427 0.25 19.69 -13.13
CA THR A 427 1.53 19.50 -12.45
C THR A 427 1.87 18.02 -12.41
N PRO A 428 3.05 17.58 -12.86
CA PRO A 428 3.44 16.18 -12.79
C PRO A 428 3.40 15.66 -11.36
N GLN A 429 2.62 14.62 -11.13
CA GLN A 429 2.51 13.88 -9.89
C GLN A 429 2.68 12.41 -10.20
N PHE A 430 3.40 11.68 -9.39
CA PHE A 430 3.64 10.26 -9.55
C PHE A 430 3.46 9.54 -8.21
N ASN A 431 2.72 8.46 -8.23
CA ASN A 431 2.70 7.47 -7.16
C ASN A 431 2.41 6.09 -7.79
N TRP A 432 2.88 5.00 -7.17
CA TRP A 432 2.55 3.66 -7.64
C TRP A 432 1.08 3.29 -7.44
N GLY A 433 0.38 3.93 -6.49
CA GLY A 433 -1.04 3.72 -6.23
C GLY A 433 -1.35 2.71 -5.12
N TYR A 434 -0.39 2.36 -4.26
CA TYR A 434 -0.60 1.43 -3.13
C TYR A 434 -1.19 2.12 -1.89
N ASP A 435 -2.05 3.10 -2.08
CA ASP A 435 -2.71 3.88 -1.03
C ASP A 435 -4.20 4.06 -1.31
N PRO A 436 -4.99 2.95 -1.27
CA PRO A 436 -6.38 2.91 -1.72
C PRO A 436 -7.32 3.79 -0.90
N VAL A 437 -8.24 4.48 -1.61
CA VAL A 437 -9.33 5.28 -1.04
C VAL A 437 -10.69 4.67 -1.37
N ASN A 438 -10.95 4.33 -2.65
CA ASN A 438 -12.19 3.72 -3.09
C ASN A 438 -11.92 2.49 -3.96
N TYR A 439 -12.07 1.30 -3.40
CA TYR A 439 -11.69 0.03 -4.04
C TYR A 439 -12.46 -0.33 -5.32
N ASN A 440 -13.69 0.20 -5.50
CA ASN A 440 -14.56 -0.14 -6.65
C ASN A 440 -14.62 0.98 -7.70
N VAL A 441 -13.70 1.93 -7.64
CA VAL A 441 -13.67 3.12 -8.49
C VAL A 441 -12.35 3.16 -9.27
N PRO A 442 -12.36 3.32 -10.60
CA PRO A 442 -11.12 3.55 -11.36
C PRO A 442 -10.45 4.87 -10.97
N GLU A 443 -9.12 4.89 -10.95
CA GLU A 443 -8.31 6.06 -10.61
C GLU A 443 -8.58 7.25 -11.56
N GLY A 444 -8.87 8.41 -10.99
CA GLY A 444 -9.23 9.59 -11.76
C GLY A 444 -8.04 10.31 -12.39
N SER A 445 -6.84 10.20 -11.83
CA SER A 445 -5.65 10.82 -12.44
C SER A 445 -5.27 10.19 -13.78
N TYR A 446 -5.68 8.94 -14.02
CA TYR A 446 -5.51 8.27 -15.31
C TYR A 446 -6.64 8.59 -16.30
N SER A 447 -7.71 9.25 -15.89
CA SER A 447 -8.79 9.73 -16.76
C SER A 447 -8.42 11.05 -17.42
N THR A 448 -8.98 11.31 -18.60
CA THR A 448 -8.84 12.61 -19.27
C THR A 448 -9.64 13.72 -18.62
N ASP A 449 -10.67 13.36 -17.84
CA ASP A 449 -11.51 14.29 -17.05
C ASP A 449 -11.91 13.69 -15.70
N PRO A 450 -11.18 13.97 -14.61
CA PRO A 450 -11.49 13.42 -13.29
C PRO A 450 -12.74 14.05 -12.63
N TYR A 451 -13.23 15.19 -13.13
CA TYR A 451 -14.41 15.88 -12.58
C TYR A 451 -15.72 15.20 -12.98
N HIS A 452 -15.71 14.40 -14.05
CA HIS A 452 -16.88 13.67 -14.56
C HIS A 452 -16.65 12.16 -14.36
N GLY A 453 -17.29 11.58 -13.34
CA GLY A 453 -17.04 10.21 -12.90
C GLY A 453 -17.23 9.13 -13.96
N GLU A 454 -18.13 9.33 -14.94
CA GLU A 454 -18.36 8.40 -16.04
C GLU A 454 -17.17 8.29 -16.99
N VAL A 455 -16.29 9.31 -17.06
CA VAL A 455 -15.16 9.33 -17.99
C VAL A 455 -14.12 8.31 -17.56
N ARG A 456 -13.77 8.25 -16.26
CA ARG A 456 -12.80 7.27 -15.75
C ARG A 456 -13.24 5.83 -15.96
N VAL A 457 -14.55 5.55 -15.80
CA VAL A 457 -15.12 4.21 -16.01
C VAL A 457 -15.01 3.82 -17.47
N LYS A 458 -15.45 4.71 -18.39
CA LYS A 458 -15.41 4.46 -19.83
C LYS A 458 -14.00 4.24 -20.35
N GLU A 459 -13.05 5.10 -19.95
CA GLU A 459 -11.66 5.01 -20.42
C GLU A 459 -10.93 3.77 -19.89
N ALA A 460 -11.20 3.36 -18.62
CA ALA A 460 -10.68 2.12 -18.08
C ALA A 460 -11.20 0.88 -18.85
N LYS A 461 -12.50 0.84 -19.17
CA LYS A 461 -13.09 -0.22 -20.02
C LYS A 461 -12.51 -0.22 -21.44
N GLU A 462 -12.31 0.97 -22.03
CA GLU A 462 -11.71 1.11 -23.37
C GLU A 462 -10.27 0.60 -23.39
N MET A 463 -9.49 0.84 -22.33
CA MET A 463 -8.15 0.28 -22.16
C MET A 463 -8.21 -1.24 -22.13
N VAL A 464 -9.01 -1.84 -21.26
CA VAL A 464 -9.14 -3.30 -21.14
C VAL A 464 -9.57 -3.92 -22.47
N LYS A 465 -10.63 -3.38 -23.09
CA LYS A 465 -11.12 -3.84 -24.40
C LYS A 465 -10.03 -3.80 -25.46
N THR A 466 -9.23 -2.73 -25.49
CA THR A 466 -8.14 -2.60 -26.47
C THR A 466 -7.04 -3.63 -26.23
N LEU A 467 -6.70 -3.93 -24.98
CA LEU A 467 -5.73 -4.97 -24.65
C LEU A 467 -6.23 -6.35 -25.09
N HIS A 468 -7.49 -6.70 -24.80
CA HIS A 468 -8.11 -7.95 -25.26
C HIS A 468 -8.14 -8.07 -26.79
N ASP A 469 -8.52 -7.01 -27.52
CA ASP A 469 -8.50 -6.98 -28.96
C ASP A 469 -7.09 -7.17 -29.57
N ASN A 470 -6.06 -7.03 -28.73
CA ASN A 470 -4.66 -7.23 -29.12
C ASN A 470 -4.02 -8.48 -28.47
N ASP A 471 -4.83 -9.45 -28.05
CA ASP A 471 -4.41 -10.76 -27.52
C ASP A 471 -3.63 -10.65 -26.20
N ILE A 472 -4.02 -9.71 -25.33
CA ILE A 472 -3.39 -9.43 -24.04
C ILE A 472 -4.45 -9.46 -22.94
N SER A 473 -4.35 -10.41 -22.01
CA SER A 473 -5.17 -10.47 -20.79
C SER A 473 -4.71 -9.42 -19.77
N VAL A 474 -5.62 -8.92 -18.95
CA VAL A 474 -5.34 -7.85 -17.98
C VAL A 474 -5.33 -8.40 -16.57
N VAL A 475 -4.23 -8.17 -15.84
CA VAL A 475 -4.13 -8.45 -14.41
C VAL A 475 -4.14 -7.13 -13.65
N MET A 476 -5.03 -7.03 -12.68
CA MET A 476 -5.12 -5.87 -11.79
C MET A 476 -4.36 -6.11 -10.50
N ASP A 477 -3.51 -5.17 -10.13
CA ASP A 477 -2.87 -5.13 -8.81
C ASP A 477 -3.86 -4.57 -7.78
N VAL A 478 -4.11 -5.32 -6.70
CA VAL A 478 -5.10 -4.96 -5.69
C VAL A 478 -4.52 -4.97 -4.28
N VAL A 479 -4.85 -3.93 -3.50
CA VAL A 479 -4.29 -3.65 -2.17
C VAL A 479 -5.41 -3.71 -1.13
N TYR A 480 -5.92 -4.91 -0.83
CA TYR A 480 -6.97 -5.07 0.19
C TYR A 480 -6.41 -5.19 1.62
N ASN A 481 -5.08 -5.18 1.77
CA ASN A 481 -4.43 -5.38 3.06
C ASN A 481 -4.43 -4.13 3.96
N HIS A 482 -4.55 -2.92 3.39
CA HIS A 482 -4.63 -1.63 4.10
C HIS A 482 -5.38 -0.58 3.28
N VAL A 483 -5.62 0.59 3.86
CA VAL A 483 -6.19 1.78 3.20
C VAL A 483 -5.28 2.99 3.41
N TYR A 484 -5.41 4.01 2.55
CA TYR A 484 -4.61 5.23 2.63
C TYR A 484 -4.65 5.89 4.01
N ASN A 485 -5.86 6.14 4.53
CA ASN A 485 -6.06 6.69 5.86
C ASN A 485 -7.23 5.97 6.55
N ALA A 486 -6.93 5.12 7.51
CA ALA A 486 -7.96 4.34 8.21
C ALA A 486 -8.97 5.22 8.96
N GLY A 487 -8.55 6.40 9.45
CA GLY A 487 -9.45 7.34 10.16
C GLY A 487 -10.46 8.04 9.25
N GLU A 488 -10.13 8.17 7.95
CA GLU A 488 -10.98 8.82 6.94
C GLU A 488 -11.65 7.81 6.00
N PHE A 489 -11.24 6.55 6.01
CA PHE A 489 -11.80 5.54 5.14
C PHE A 489 -13.31 5.38 5.40
N CYS A 490 -14.10 5.49 4.35
CA CYS A 490 -15.56 5.57 4.43
C CYS A 490 -16.18 4.45 5.28
N PHE A 491 -15.72 3.21 5.16
CA PHE A 491 -16.22 2.09 5.94
C PHE A 491 -15.92 2.26 7.45
N ASN A 492 -14.73 2.73 7.83
CA ASN A 492 -14.39 3.02 9.22
C ASN A 492 -15.13 4.25 9.78
N VAL A 493 -15.49 5.22 8.93
CA VAL A 493 -16.33 6.36 9.32
C VAL A 493 -17.77 5.91 9.58
N ILE A 494 -18.29 5.01 8.74
CA ILE A 494 -19.66 4.48 8.84
C ILE A 494 -19.80 3.47 9.99
N VAL A 495 -18.81 2.57 10.14
CA VAL A 495 -18.78 1.57 11.24
C VAL A 495 -17.39 1.61 11.89
N PRO A 496 -17.19 2.50 12.87
CA PRO A 496 -15.89 2.70 13.50
C PRO A 496 -15.29 1.42 14.06
N GLU A 497 -13.98 1.20 13.81
CA GLU A 497 -13.21 0.05 14.31
C GLU A 497 -13.60 -1.31 13.70
N TYR A 498 -14.44 -1.32 12.64
CA TYR A 498 -14.87 -2.57 12.02
C TYR A 498 -13.96 -3.03 10.88
N PHE A 499 -13.62 -2.15 9.94
CA PHE A 499 -12.85 -2.52 8.74
C PHE A 499 -11.39 -2.79 9.04
N SER A 500 -10.76 -1.98 9.88
CA SER A 500 -9.34 -2.10 10.23
C SER A 500 -9.15 -2.83 11.55
N ARG A 501 -8.04 -3.61 11.64
CA ARG A 501 -7.59 -4.26 12.88
C ARG A 501 -7.12 -3.22 13.89
N VAL A 502 -7.42 -3.44 15.15
CA VAL A 502 -7.09 -2.52 16.25
C VAL A 502 -6.33 -3.27 17.34
N ASN A 503 -5.20 -2.73 17.76
CA ASN A 503 -4.37 -3.21 18.85
C ASN A 503 -5.07 -3.03 20.21
N ASP A 504 -4.52 -3.64 21.26
CA ASP A 504 -5.08 -3.54 22.63
C ASP A 504 -5.03 -2.12 23.19
N ASN A 505 -4.12 -1.28 22.73
CA ASN A 505 -4.01 0.12 23.10
C ASN A 505 -4.93 1.06 22.31
N GLY A 506 -5.74 0.55 21.37
CA GLY A 506 -6.68 1.34 20.57
C GLY A 506 -6.10 1.96 19.29
N THR A 507 -4.82 1.75 19.01
CA THR A 507 -4.22 2.14 17.72
C THR A 507 -4.54 1.11 16.64
N TYR A 508 -4.41 1.47 15.38
CA TYR A 508 -4.52 0.50 14.29
C TYR A 508 -3.32 -0.46 14.27
N SER A 509 -3.56 -1.73 13.96
CA SER A 509 -2.52 -2.70 13.65
C SER A 509 -1.77 -2.26 12.40
N ASN A 510 -0.45 -2.43 12.35
CA ASN A 510 0.41 -1.90 11.27
C ASN A 510 1.40 -2.97 10.76
N GLY A 511 0.91 -4.17 10.50
CA GLY A 511 1.70 -5.22 9.86
C GLY A 511 2.07 -4.91 8.41
N SER A 512 1.26 -4.09 7.73
CA SER A 512 1.53 -3.58 6.38
C SER A 512 2.71 -2.61 6.32
N GLY A 513 3.03 -1.93 7.43
CA GLY A 513 3.94 -0.78 7.43
C GLY A 513 3.34 0.51 6.86
N CYS A 514 2.03 0.49 6.50
CA CYS A 514 1.28 1.61 5.90
C CYS A 514 0.29 2.25 6.88
N GLY A 515 0.44 2.01 8.19
CA GLY A 515 -0.35 2.64 9.24
C GLY A 515 -1.64 1.92 9.63
N ASN A 516 -2.06 0.90 8.89
CA ASN A 516 -3.24 0.11 9.22
C ASN A 516 -3.28 -1.24 8.51
N ASP A 517 -4.07 -2.20 9.05
CA ASP A 517 -4.29 -3.52 8.47
C ASP A 517 -5.79 -3.81 8.38
N THR A 518 -6.23 -4.43 7.30
CA THR A 518 -7.62 -4.81 7.04
C THR A 518 -8.02 -6.05 7.84
N ALA A 519 -9.18 -6.01 8.53
CA ALA A 519 -9.73 -7.15 9.28
C ALA A 519 -10.53 -8.09 8.37
N SER A 520 -9.85 -8.77 7.44
CA SER A 520 -10.46 -9.64 6.42
C SER A 520 -11.28 -10.80 7.01
N GLU A 521 -10.94 -11.23 8.23
CA GLU A 521 -11.63 -12.28 8.97
C GLU A 521 -13.04 -11.89 9.47
N ARG A 522 -13.46 -10.62 9.34
CA ARG A 522 -14.82 -10.16 9.67
C ARG A 522 -15.78 -10.33 8.51
N SER A 523 -16.98 -10.83 8.76
CA SER A 523 -17.94 -11.24 7.73
C SER A 523 -18.23 -10.19 6.66
N MET A 524 -18.48 -8.93 7.07
CA MET A 524 -18.80 -7.86 6.12
C MET A 524 -17.56 -7.24 5.45
N VAL A 525 -16.36 -7.39 6.03
CA VAL A 525 -15.10 -7.04 5.36
C VAL A 525 -14.78 -8.10 4.31
N LYS A 526 -14.89 -9.38 4.65
CA LYS A 526 -14.76 -10.49 3.70
C LYS A 526 -15.72 -10.32 2.54
N LYS A 527 -17.04 -10.12 2.82
CA LYS A 527 -18.03 -9.84 1.77
C LYS A 527 -17.63 -8.67 0.89
N TYR A 528 -17.16 -7.58 1.47
CA TYR A 528 -16.73 -6.40 0.71
C TYR A 528 -15.58 -6.71 -0.25
N ILE A 529 -14.57 -7.48 0.19
CA ILE A 529 -13.44 -7.89 -0.65
C ILE A 529 -13.94 -8.83 -1.78
N VAL A 530 -14.77 -9.82 -1.46
CA VAL A 530 -15.37 -10.74 -2.44
C VAL A 530 -16.18 -9.99 -3.49
N ASP A 531 -17.09 -9.12 -3.05
CA ASP A 531 -17.94 -8.32 -3.95
C ASP A 531 -17.10 -7.39 -4.84
N SER A 532 -16.02 -6.81 -4.29
CA SER A 532 -15.13 -5.92 -5.02
C SER A 532 -14.35 -6.65 -6.12
N VAL A 533 -13.71 -7.78 -5.80
CA VAL A 533 -12.96 -8.56 -6.80
C VAL A 533 -13.88 -9.09 -7.88
N LYS A 534 -15.06 -9.61 -7.48
CA LYS A 534 -16.07 -10.07 -8.43
C LYS A 534 -16.55 -8.94 -9.35
N TYR A 535 -16.78 -7.74 -8.81
CA TYR A 535 -17.17 -6.56 -9.59
C TYR A 535 -16.13 -6.20 -10.67
N TRP A 536 -14.83 -6.23 -10.35
CA TRP A 536 -13.78 -5.96 -11.32
C TRP A 536 -13.72 -7.05 -12.41
N ALA A 537 -13.94 -8.30 -12.06
CA ALA A 537 -14.03 -9.39 -13.03
C ALA A 537 -15.28 -9.28 -13.93
N ASP A 538 -16.46 -8.99 -13.33
CA ASP A 538 -17.73 -8.91 -14.05
C ASP A 538 -17.84 -7.66 -14.92
N GLU A 539 -17.51 -6.48 -14.37
CA GLU A 539 -17.78 -5.18 -15.00
C GLU A 539 -16.65 -4.68 -15.90
N TYR A 540 -15.39 -5.00 -15.54
CA TYR A 540 -14.21 -4.57 -16.29
C TYR A 540 -13.51 -5.72 -17.02
N HIS A 541 -14.03 -6.92 -16.94
CA HIS A 541 -13.49 -8.14 -17.59
C HIS A 541 -12.02 -8.39 -17.21
N ILE A 542 -11.65 -8.15 -15.95
CA ILE A 542 -10.28 -8.39 -15.47
C ILE A 542 -9.99 -9.90 -15.42
N ASP A 543 -8.88 -10.32 -16.02
CA ASP A 543 -8.48 -11.72 -16.22
C ASP A 543 -7.56 -12.28 -15.14
N GLY A 544 -7.12 -11.43 -14.22
CA GLY A 544 -6.28 -11.86 -13.10
C GLY A 544 -6.14 -10.78 -12.03
N PHE A 545 -5.79 -11.22 -10.83
CA PHE A 545 -5.57 -10.33 -9.69
C PHE A 545 -4.26 -10.66 -8.99
N ARG A 546 -3.41 -9.63 -8.82
CA ARG A 546 -2.26 -9.69 -7.94
C ARG A 546 -2.61 -9.02 -6.63
N PHE A 547 -2.54 -9.76 -5.53
CA PHE A 547 -2.80 -9.22 -4.21
C PHE A 547 -1.52 -8.73 -3.55
N ASP A 548 -1.46 -7.44 -3.31
CA ASP A 548 -0.42 -6.81 -2.50
C ASP A 548 -0.49 -7.36 -1.07
N LEU A 549 0.68 -7.67 -0.47
CA LEU A 549 0.81 -8.17 0.89
C LEU A 549 -0.32 -9.15 1.31
N VAL A 550 -0.65 -10.11 0.43
CA VAL A 550 -1.74 -11.09 0.70
C VAL A 550 -1.53 -11.88 1.99
N GLY A 551 -0.28 -11.93 2.47
CA GLY A 551 0.06 -12.52 3.77
C GLY A 551 -0.59 -11.83 4.97
N LEU A 552 -1.25 -10.68 4.78
CA LEU A 552 -2.08 -9.99 5.78
C LEU A 552 -3.58 -10.30 5.67
N LEU A 553 -4.00 -11.07 4.66
CA LEU A 553 -5.38 -11.52 4.49
C LEU A 553 -5.48 -13.00 4.90
N ASP A 554 -6.62 -13.39 5.47
CA ASP A 554 -6.83 -14.75 5.91
C ASP A 554 -7.15 -15.71 4.75
N THR A 555 -6.83 -17.01 4.95
CA THR A 555 -6.99 -18.04 3.92
C THR A 555 -8.45 -18.34 3.58
N GLU A 556 -9.38 -18.16 4.53
CA GLU A 556 -10.81 -18.37 4.28
C GLU A 556 -11.35 -17.30 3.34
N THR A 557 -11.00 -16.04 3.58
CA THR A 557 -11.38 -14.92 2.70
C THR A 557 -10.82 -15.12 1.30
N MET A 558 -9.56 -15.51 1.16
CA MET A 558 -8.96 -15.71 -0.16
C MET A 558 -9.58 -16.89 -0.92
N ASN A 559 -9.86 -17.99 -0.23
CA ASN A 559 -10.58 -19.12 -0.86
C ASN A 559 -12.00 -18.72 -1.29
N GLU A 560 -12.70 -17.88 -0.53
CA GLU A 560 -14.03 -17.41 -0.89
C GLU A 560 -13.97 -16.45 -2.09
N VAL A 561 -13.01 -15.52 -2.13
CA VAL A 561 -12.75 -14.64 -3.30
C VAL A 561 -12.55 -15.47 -4.56
N ILE A 562 -11.59 -16.40 -4.53
CA ILE A 562 -11.26 -17.25 -5.69
C ILE A 562 -12.48 -18.08 -6.10
N GLY A 563 -13.14 -18.72 -5.12
CA GLY A 563 -14.29 -19.60 -5.39
C GLY A 563 -15.50 -18.85 -5.96
N GLU A 564 -15.77 -17.62 -5.51
CA GLU A 564 -16.89 -16.82 -6.03
C GLU A 564 -16.61 -16.28 -7.44
N VAL A 565 -15.39 -15.82 -7.71
CA VAL A 565 -15.00 -15.39 -9.05
C VAL A 565 -14.99 -16.56 -10.04
N HIS A 566 -14.43 -17.71 -9.66
CA HIS A 566 -14.33 -18.87 -10.54
C HIS A 566 -15.69 -19.51 -10.89
N LYS A 567 -16.79 -19.16 -10.21
CA LYS A 567 -18.13 -19.61 -10.63
C LYS A 567 -18.52 -19.10 -12.01
N ASP A 568 -18.18 -17.85 -12.29
CA ASP A 568 -18.55 -17.17 -13.52
C ASP A 568 -17.33 -16.97 -14.46
N HIS A 569 -16.13 -16.87 -13.90
CA HIS A 569 -14.85 -16.59 -14.58
C HIS A 569 -13.77 -17.61 -14.21
N PRO A 570 -13.88 -18.89 -14.63
CA PRO A 570 -12.99 -19.96 -14.18
C PRO A 570 -11.53 -19.83 -14.62
N ASP A 571 -11.25 -18.96 -15.58
CA ASP A 571 -9.91 -18.74 -16.16
C ASP A 571 -9.18 -17.54 -15.54
N VAL A 572 -9.77 -16.83 -14.57
CA VAL A 572 -9.14 -15.72 -13.85
C VAL A 572 -8.01 -16.26 -12.98
N ILE A 573 -6.81 -15.68 -13.12
CA ILE A 573 -5.63 -16.09 -12.36
C ILE A 573 -5.46 -15.27 -11.07
N PHE A 574 -4.98 -15.93 -10.00
CA PHE A 574 -4.74 -15.30 -8.70
C PHE A 574 -3.32 -15.53 -8.22
N TYR A 575 -2.64 -14.44 -7.87
CA TYR A 575 -1.32 -14.51 -7.24
C TYR A 575 -1.05 -13.30 -6.35
N GLY A 576 -0.01 -13.38 -5.52
CA GLY A 576 0.30 -12.25 -4.64
C GLY A 576 1.54 -12.45 -3.78
N GLU A 577 1.73 -11.51 -2.87
CA GLU A 577 2.86 -11.46 -1.94
C GLU A 577 2.50 -12.16 -0.63
N GLY A 578 2.86 -13.43 -0.52
CA GLY A 578 2.57 -14.27 0.65
C GLY A 578 3.64 -14.17 1.74
N TRP A 579 4.09 -12.97 2.08
CA TRP A 579 5.08 -12.76 3.15
C TRP A 579 4.49 -13.03 4.53
N SER A 580 5.29 -13.59 5.45
CA SER A 580 4.89 -13.75 6.85
C SER A 580 5.08 -12.42 7.58
N MET A 581 3.98 -11.79 7.95
CA MET A 581 3.95 -10.48 8.59
C MET A 581 3.18 -10.55 9.91
N GLN A 582 3.50 -9.66 10.85
CA GLN A 582 2.80 -9.58 12.13
C GLN A 582 1.57 -8.67 11.99
N THR A 583 0.44 -9.11 12.52
CA THR A 583 -0.80 -8.32 12.54
C THR A 583 -1.69 -8.75 13.71
N SER A 584 -2.50 -7.83 14.22
CA SER A 584 -3.42 -8.06 15.34
C SER A 584 -4.73 -8.67 14.86
N LEU A 585 -4.81 -10.00 14.77
CA LEU A 585 -6.04 -10.69 14.40
C LEU A 585 -7.18 -10.44 15.40
N THR A 586 -8.37 -10.23 14.88
CA THR A 586 -9.57 -10.00 15.70
C THR A 586 -10.26 -11.29 16.12
N LYS A 587 -9.91 -12.42 15.50
CA LYS A 587 -10.42 -13.76 15.80
C LYS A 587 -9.29 -14.76 15.86
N GLU A 588 -9.35 -15.69 16.81
CA GLU A 588 -8.44 -16.83 16.88
C GLU A 588 -8.77 -17.91 15.84
N GLY A 589 -7.76 -18.66 15.43
CA GLY A 589 -7.90 -19.86 14.57
C GLY A 589 -7.89 -19.58 13.08
N TYR A 590 -7.66 -18.33 12.66
CA TYR A 590 -7.46 -17.98 11.26
C TYR A 590 -6.01 -18.16 10.85
N SER A 591 -5.78 -18.74 9.67
CA SER A 591 -4.47 -18.80 9.01
C SER A 591 -4.34 -17.63 8.03
N MET A 592 -3.17 -17.02 7.96
CA MET A 592 -2.86 -15.98 6.97
C MET A 592 -2.45 -16.61 5.64
N THR A 593 -2.74 -15.93 4.53
CA THR A 593 -2.44 -16.37 3.16
C THR A 593 -0.95 -16.17 2.84
N THR A 594 -0.11 -16.91 3.55
CA THR A 594 1.34 -16.86 3.39
C THR A 594 1.85 -18.01 2.51
N GLN A 595 3.08 -17.87 1.99
CA GLN A 595 3.76 -18.95 1.29
C GLN A 595 3.76 -20.25 2.11
N THR A 596 3.98 -20.18 3.43
CA THR A 596 4.00 -21.37 4.31
C THR A 596 2.64 -22.06 4.44
N ASN A 597 1.56 -21.35 4.16
CA ASN A 597 0.19 -21.85 4.17
C ASN A 597 -0.37 -22.11 2.76
N SER A 598 0.47 -22.19 1.74
CA SER A 598 0.11 -22.36 0.33
C SER A 598 -0.82 -23.56 0.07
N THR A 599 -0.74 -24.61 0.90
CA THR A 599 -1.63 -25.78 0.81
C THR A 599 -3.05 -25.51 1.25
N GLU A 600 -3.29 -24.42 2.01
CA GLU A 600 -4.62 -24.00 2.45
C GLU A 600 -5.33 -23.14 1.38
N VAL A 601 -4.57 -22.58 0.43
CA VAL A 601 -5.06 -21.78 -0.71
C VAL A 601 -4.48 -22.32 -2.04
N PRO A 602 -4.88 -23.51 -2.48
CA PRO A 602 -4.21 -24.24 -3.56
C PRO A 602 -4.29 -23.56 -4.93
N GLU A 603 -5.26 -22.66 -5.14
CA GLU A 603 -5.44 -21.92 -6.40
C GLU A 603 -4.78 -20.54 -6.38
N MET A 604 -4.03 -20.20 -5.31
CA MET A 604 -3.25 -18.99 -5.20
C MET A 604 -1.78 -19.26 -5.51
N ALA A 605 -1.19 -18.44 -6.38
CA ALA A 605 0.25 -18.44 -6.63
C ALA A 605 0.97 -17.34 -5.82
N PHE A 606 2.26 -17.53 -5.54
CA PHE A 606 3.04 -16.61 -4.73
C PHE A 606 4.37 -16.25 -5.41
N PHE A 607 4.80 -15.01 -5.23
CA PHE A 607 6.11 -14.56 -5.67
C PHE A 607 7.23 -15.38 -5.02
N SER A 608 8.13 -15.95 -5.83
CA SER A 608 9.26 -16.76 -5.35
C SER A 608 10.45 -15.86 -4.98
N ASP A 609 10.48 -15.34 -3.74
CA ASP A 609 11.62 -14.62 -3.19
C ASP A 609 12.90 -15.47 -3.16
N THR A 610 12.77 -16.78 -2.94
CA THR A 610 13.87 -17.73 -3.01
C THR A 610 14.54 -17.70 -4.38
N LEU A 611 13.78 -17.78 -5.49
CA LEU A 611 14.37 -17.70 -6.84
C LEU A 611 14.94 -16.31 -7.12
N ARG A 612 14.20 -15.26 -6.79
CA ARG A 612 14.64 -13.87 -6.94
C ARG A 612 16.00 -13.63 -6.28
N ASP A 613 16.15 -14.01 -5.01
CA ASP A 613 17.37 -13.76 -4.25
C ASP A 613 18.51 -14.70 -4.65
N LEU A 614 18.21 -15.92 -5.11
CA LEU A 614 19.21 -16.78 -5.73
C LEU A 614 19.79 -16.16 -7.01
N LEU A 615 18.95 -15.56 -7.84
CA LEU A 615 19.39 -14.94 -9.11
C LEU A 615 20.23 -13.69 -8.88
N LYS A 616 19.69 -12.70 -8.17
CA LYS A 616 20.28 -11.35 -8.07
C LYS A 616 20.99 -11.04 -6.76
N GLY A 617 20.93 -11.92 -5.73
CA GLY A 617 21.39 -11.68 -4.37
C GLY A 617 20.26 -11.15 -3.48
N ASN A 618 20.43 -11.25 -2.16
CA ASN A 618 19.43 -10.84 -1.17
C ASN A 618 18.93 -9.40 -1.45
N THR A 619 17.64 -9.23 -1.55
CA THR A 619 17.00 -7.96 -1.93
C THR A 619 17.31 -6.83 -0.95
N PHE A 620 17.42 -7.13 0.35
CA PHE A 620 17.73 -6.14 1.39
C PHE A 620 19.25 -5.84 1.52
N SER A 621 20.11 -6.48 0.72
CA SER A 621 21.56 -6.23 0.66
C SER A 621 21.96 -5.83 -0.76
N THR A 622 21.98 -4.55 -1.07
CA THR A 622 22.16 -4.02 -2.43
C THR A 622 23.49 -4.38 -3.10
N THR A 623 24.49 -4.85 -2.37
CA THR A 623 25.83 -5.23 -2.87
C THR A 623 26.08 -6.73 -2.89
N GLU A 624 25.25 -7.55 -2.29
CA GLU A 624 25.41 -9.01 -2.31
C GLU A 624 25.25 -9.55 -3.73
N LYS A 625 26.12 -10.50 -4.10
CA LYS A 625 26.07 -11.17 -5.42
C LYS A 625 25.07 -12.33 -5.39
N GLY A 626 24.27 -12.44 -6.44
CA GLY A 626 23.49 -13.64 -6.73
C GLY A 626 24.22 -14.57 -7.70
N PHE A 627 23.54 -15.64 -8.09
CA PHE A 627 24.08 -16.62 -9.04
C PHE A 627 24.56 -15.97 -10.33
N VAL A 628 23.75 -15.09 -10.92
CA VAL A 628 24.08 -14.44 -12.20
C VAL A 628 25.28 -13.49 -12.12
N SER A 629 25.55 -12.96 -10.94
CA SER A 629 26.68 -12.06 -10.66
C SER A 629 27.89 -12.77 -10.04
N GLY A 630 27.88 -14.11 -9.98
CA GLY A 630 29.01 -14.96 -9.65
C GLY A 630 29.05 -15.45 -8.19
N ALA A 631 27.92 -15.50 -7.48
CA ALA A 631 27.84 -16.21 -6.21
C ALA A 631 27.92 -17.74 -6.44
N ASN A 632 28.68 -18.43 -5.61
CA ASN A 632 28.84 -19.88 -5.66
C ASN A 632 27.96 -20.58 -4.61
N GLY A 633 27.75 -21.90 -4.75
CA GLY A 633 27.03 -22.71 -3.76
C GLY A 633 25.51 -22.52 -3.78
N LYS A 634 24.96 -21.96 -4.87
CA LYS A 634 23.53 -21.71 -5.07
C LYS A 634 22.85 -22.77 -5.98
N GLU A 635 23.62 -23.62 -6.62
CA GLU A 635 23.22 -24.47 -7.77
C GLU A 635 22.13 -25.48 -7.40
N LYS A 636 22.23 -26.12 -6.23
CA LYS A 636 21.25 -27.12 -5.77
C LYS A 636 19.87 -26.53 -5.50
N THR A 637 19.85 -25.35 -4.85
CA THR A 637 18.61 -24.65 -4.55
C THR A 637 18.00 -24.09 -5.84
N LEU A 638 18.85 -23.50 -6.70
CA LEU A 638 18.43 -22.99 -8.02
C LEU A 638 17.81 -24.10 -8.86
N GLN A 639 18.39 -25.32 -8.88
CA GLN A 639 17.81 -26.46 -9.60
C GLN A 639 16.40 -26.81 -9.10
N LYS A 640 16.14 -26.74 -7.80
CA LYS A 640 14.79 -26.97 -7.24
C LYS A 640 13.81 -25.89 -7.66
N CYS A 641 14.23 -24.63 -7.58
CA CYS A 641 13.42 -23.49 -8.04
C CYS A 641 13.15 -23.58 -9.55
N PHE A 642 14.14 -24.01 -10.36
CA PHE A 642 13.99 -24.22 -11.79
C PHE A 642 12.96 -25.32 -12.12
N MET A 643 12.77 -26.28 -11.23
CA MET A 643 11.73 -27.31 -11.35
C MET A 643 10.34 -26.81 -10.87
N GLY A 644 10.17 -25.53 -10.56
CA GLY A 644 8.93 -24.97 -10.03
C GLY A 644 8.56 -25.49 -8.63
N LEU A 645 9.55 -26.00 -7.89
CA LEU A 645 9.39 -26.56 -6.56
C LEU A 645 10.29 -25.79 -5.60
N SER A 646 9.76 -24.73 -5.00
CA SER A 646 10.49 -24.04 -3.94
C SER A 646 10.72 -24.96 -2.75
N PRO A 647 11.91 -24.92 -2.10
CA PRO A 647 12.27 -25.95 -1.11
C PRO A 647 11.32 -26.05 0.08
N GLU A 648 10.63 -24.98 0.43
CA GLU A 648 9.96 -24.85 1.72
C GLU A 648 8.43 -24.80 1.63
N TRP A 649 7.87 -24.23 0.56
CA TRP A 649 6.43 -23.97 0.50
C TRP A 649 5.75 -24.38 -0.82
N CYS A 650 6.44 -24.31 -1.95
CA CYS A 650 5.84 -24.57 -3.26
C CYS A 650 5.78 -26.07 -3.56
N THR A 651 4.60 -26.62 -3.65
CA THR A 651 4.36 -28.06 -3.90
C THR A 651 3.98 -28.37 -5.34
N THR A 652 3.58 -27.35 -6.11
CA THR A 652 3.24 -27.44 -7.53
C THR A 652 3.75 -26.21 -8.29
N PRO A 653 4.18 -26.37 -9.55
CA PRO A 653 4.68 -25.23 -10.34
C PRO A 653 3.67 -24.09 -10.48
N SER A 654 2.38 -24.40 -10.53
CA SER A 654 1.30 -23.40 -10.67
C SER A 654 1.25 -22.39 -9.52
N GLN A 655 1.89 -22.68 -8.38
CA GLN A 655 1.96 -21.78 -7.25
C GLN A 655 3.21 -20.87 -7.24
N SER A 656 4.14 -21.01 -8.20
CA SER A 656 5.40 -20.26 -8.20
C SER A 656 5.42 -19.18 -9.26
N ILE A 657 5.39 -17.90 -8.84
CA ILE A 657 5.68 -16.75 -9.70
C ILE A 657 7.19 -16.52 -9.72
N ASN A 658 7.79 -16.78 -10.87
CA ASN A 658 9.24 -16.75 -11.08
C ASN A 658 9.68 -15.41 -11.65
N TYR A 659 10.50 -14.67 -10.92
CA TYR A 659 10.93 -13.33 -11.30
C TYR A 659 12.36 -13.00 -10.85
N ALA A 660 12.93 -11.95 -11.41
CA ALA A 660 14.20 -11.39 -11.00
C ALA A 660 14.04 -9.97 -10.42
N SER A 661 13.10 -9.18 -10.95
CA SER A 661 12.75 -7.86 -10.45
C SER A 661 11.26 -7.56 -10.66
N CYS A 662 10.74 -6.62 -9.89
CA CYS A 662 9.41 -6.03 -10.00
C CYS A 662 9.53 -4.52 -9.78
N HIS A 663 8.42 -3.82 -9.59
CA HIS A 663 8.44 -2.37 -9.29
C HIS A 663 9.21 -2.06 -8.01
N ASP A 664 9.14 -2.95 -6.99
CA ASP A 664 9.83 -2.85 -5.71
C ASP A 664 11.34 -3.05 -5.81
N ASN A 665 12.08 -2.29 -4.99
CA ASN A 665 13.53 -2.35 -4.87
C ASN A 665 14.25 -1.97 -6.19
N LEU A 666 15.53 -2.30 -6.29
CA LEU A 666 16.33 -2.04 -7.49
C LEU A 666 15.84 -2.89 -8.67
N SER A 667 15.72 -2.28 -9.86
CA SER A 667 15.55 -3.03 -11.10
C SER A 667 16.67 -4.05 -11.27
N LEU A 668 16.47 -5.08 -12.11
CA LEU A 668 17.49 -6.12 -12.32
C LEU A 668 18.85 -5.52 -12.75
N MET A 669 18.85 -4.59 -13.69
CA MET A 669 20.10 -3.97 -14.16
C MET A 669 20.74 -3.12 -13.06
N ASP A 670 19.97 -2.34 -12.31
CA ASP A 670 20.48 -1.52 -11.21
C ASP A 670 21.10 -2.38 -10.11
N ARG A 671 20.46 -3.50 -9.79
CA ARG A 671 20.98 -4.48 -8.85
C ARG A 671 22.29 -5.10 -9.32
N ILE A 672 22.39 -5.46 -10.61
CA ILE A 672 23.64 -5.98 -11.21
C ILE A 672 24.73 -4.91 -11.14
N ILE A 673 24.42 -3.65 -11.46
CA ILE A 673 25.38 -2.53 -11.35
C ILE A 673 25.93 -2.41 -9.93
N ARG A 674 25.08 -2.45 -8.92
CA ARG A 674 25.46 -2.33 -7.50
C ARG A 674 26.34 -3.50 -7.03
N SER A 675 25.98 -4.72 -7.40
CA SER A 675 26.71 -5.94 -6.98
C SER A 675 27.99 -6.22 -7.76
N THR A 676 28.16 -5.60 -8.95
CA THR A 676 29.32 -5.81 -9.83
C THR A 676 29.89 -4.50 -10.36
N PRO A 677 30.37 -3.58 -9.49
CA PRO A 677 30.86 -2.27 -9.94
C PRO A 677 32.06 -2.36 -10.90
N GLU A 678 32.83 -3.44 -10.84
CA GLU A 678 34.00 -3.71 -11.68
C GLU A 678 33.69 -4.32 -13.05
N ALA A 679 32.47 -4.82 -13.26
CA ALA A 679 32.10 -5.50 -14.50
C ALA A 679 31.89 -4.52 -15.67
N SER A 680 32.23 -4.95 -16.88
CA SER A 680 31.93 -4.19 -18.09
C SER A 680 30.41 -4.21 -18.39
N VAL A 681 29.96 -3.31 -19.25
CA VAL A 681 28.56 -3.25 -19.70
C VAL A 681 28.14 -4.57 -20.36
N GLU A 682 28.98 -5.15 -21.19
CA GLU A 682 28.71 -6.43 -21.87
C GLU A 682 28.63 -7.60 -20.89
N GLU A 683 29.38 -7.58 -19.79
CA GLU A 683 29.28 -8.58 -18.75
C GLU A 683 27.96 -8.45 -17.99
N ARG A 684 27.54 -7.23 -17.63
CA ARG A 684 26.25 -6.96 -16.98
C ARG A 684 25.05 -7.36 -17.84
N ILE A 685 25.13 -7.10 -19.16
CA ILE A 685 24.10 -7.58 -20.12
C ILE A 685 24.02 -9.10 -20.11
N ARG A 686 25.17 -9.81 -20.10
CA ARG A 686 25.13 -11.27 -20.01
C ARG A 686 24.54 -11.78 -18.68
N MET A 687 24.78 -11.07 -17.56
CA MET A 687 24.17 -11.38 -16.27
C MET A 687 22.64 -11.18 -16.31
N ASN A 688 22.17 -10.06 -16.87
CA ASN A 688 20.75 -9.79 -17.09
C ASN A 688 20.08 -10.87 -17.95
N ASN A 689 20.68 -11.20 -19.10
CA ASN A 689 20.16 -12.22 -20.00
C ASN A 689 20.19 -13.62 -19.38
N LEU A 690 21.15 -13.93 -18.51
CA LEU A 690 21.20 -15.19 -17.78
C LEU A 690 20.06 -15.29 -16.77
N ALA A 691 19.74 -14.21 -16.05
CA ALA A 691 18.60 -14.19 -15.14
C ALA A 691 17.29 -14.45 -15.89
N ALA A 692 17.07 -13.72 -16.99
CA ALA A 692 15.92 -13.93 -17.88
C ALA A 692 15.82 -15.37 -18.39
N ALA A 693 16.93 -15.94 -18.88
CA ALA A 693 16.94 -17.32 -19.36
C ALA A 693 16.52 -18.32 -18.28
N ILE A 694 16.92 -18.09 -17.03
CA ILE A 694 16.58 -19.01 -15.93
C ILE A 694 15.10 -18.92 -15.61
N TYR A 695 14.56 -17.74 -15.27
CA TYR A 695 13.16 -17.66 -14.83
C TYR A 695 12.16 -17.88 -15.98
N MET A 696 12.49 -17.53 -17.21
CA MET A 696 11.64 -17.77 -18.39
C MET A 696 11.58 -19.25 -18.82
N THR A 697 12.61 -20.04 -18.51
CA THR A 697 12.66 -21.47 -18.89
C THR A 697 12.43 -22.40 -17.70
N ALA A 698 12.30 -21.87 -16.50
CA ALA A 698 11.89 -22.64 -15.31
C ALA A 698 10.42 -23.05 -15.40
N GLU A 699 10.07 -24.15 -14.70
CA GLU A 699 8.69 -24.49 -14.42
C GLU A 699 8.06 -23.42 -13.47
N GLY A 700 6.76 -23.22 -13.56
CA GLY A 700 6.05 -22.14 -12.89
C GLY A 700 5.75 -20.97 -13.83
N VAL A 701 5.38 -19.84 -13.30
CA VAL A 701 4.85 -18.68 -14.04
C VAL A 701 5.90 -17.60 -14.15
N PRO A 702 6.42 -17.27 -15.34
CA PRO A 702 7.39 -16.20 -15.50
C PRO A 702 6.73 -14.83 -15.38
N PHE A 703 7.41 -13.96 -14.64
CA PHE A 703 7.02 -12.59 -14.40
C PHE A 703 8.22 -11.67 -14.66
N MET A 704 8.00 -10.56 -15.36
CA MET A 704 9.04 -9.59 -15.67
C MET A 704 8.55 -8.16 -15.51
N GLN A 705 9.42 -7.29 -15.00
CA GLN A 705 9.15 -5.86 -14.89
C GLN A 705 9.31 -5.19 -16.28
N ALA A 706 8.39 -4.29 -16.64
CA ALA A 706 8.46 -3.52 -17.88
C ALA A 706 9.79 -2.76 -18.02
N GLY A 707 10.42 -2.94 -19.17
CA GLY A 707 11.72 -2.37 -19.47
C GLY A 707 12.92 -3.24 -19.09
N GLU A 708 12.75 -4.36 -18.38
CA GLU A 708 13.83 -5.29 -18.08
C GLU A 708 14.47 -5.82 -19.39
N GLU A 709 13.66 -6.04 -20.42
CA GLU A 709 14.05 -6.48 -21.75
C GLU A 709 14.86 -5.44 -22.56
N PHE A 710 14.93 -4.21 -22.07
CA PHE A 710 15.85 -3.19 -22.57
C PHE A 710 16.62 -2.48 -21.45
N LEU A 711 16.96 -3.24 -20.39
CA LEU A 711 17.88 -2.85 -19.31
C LEU A 711 17.41 -1.63 -18.52
N ARG A 712 16.13 -1.59 -18.12
CA ARG A 712 15.55 -0.51 -17.30
C ARG A 712 16.42 -0.19 -16.10
N SER A 713 16.68 1.11 -15.91
CA SER A 713 17.42 1.65 -14.77
C SER A 713 16.71 2.88 -14.24
N LYS A 714 16.55 2.96 -12.92
CA LYS A 714 15.89 4.06 -12.22
C LYS A 714 16.94 4.99 -11.63
N VAL A 715 17.42 5.94 -12.44
CA VAL A 715 18.50 6.85 -12.05
C VAL A 715 17.94 8.17 -11.54
N LYS A 716 18.27 8.53 -10.31
CA LYS A 716 17.93 9.82 -9.68
C LYS A 716 18.74 10.98 -10.27
N ALA A 717 18.27 12.21 -10.04
CA ALA A 717 18.94 13.42 -10.56
C ALA A 717 20.39 13.60 -10.07
N ASP A 718 20.74 13.03 -8.93
CA ASP A 718 22.10 13.02 -8.36
C ASP A 718 23.00 11.92 -8.93
N GLY A 719 22.45 11.06 -9.81
CA GLY A 719 23.13 9.90 -10.40
C GLY A 719 23.07 8.65 -9.54
N GLY A 720 22.40 8.67 -8.38
CA GLY A 720 22.11 7.50 -7.57
C GLY A 720 21.07 6.58 -8.23
N LEU A 721 21.04 5.30 -7.84
CA LEU A 721 20.02 4.35 -8.26
C LEU A 721 18.88 4.36 -7.23
N ASP A 722 17.64 4.40 -7.71
CA ASP A 722 16.47 4.48 -6.87
C ASP A 722 15.93 3.08 -6.55
N GLU A 723 15.97 2.70 -5.29
CA GLU A 723 15.45 1.42 -4.80
C GLU A 723 14.01 1.48 -4.30
N ASN A 724 13.50 2.71 -4.03
CA ASN A 724 12.13 2.93 -3.58
C ASN A 724 11.52 4.11 -4.32
N SER A 725 11.09 3.87 -5.55
CA SER A 725 10.68 4.93 -6.49
C SER A 725 9.18 5.22 -6.49
N TYR A 726 8.43 4.83 -5.43
CA TYR A 726 6.96 4.91 -5.38
C TYR A 726 6.40 6.31 -5.62
N ALA A 727 7.12 7.36 -5.22
CA ALA A 727 6.76 8.77 -5.42
C ALA A 727 7.83 9.54 -6.21
N SER A 728 8.78 8.83 -6.85
CA SER A 728 9.83 9.46 -7.65
C SER A 728 9.27 10.02 -8.96
N PRO A 729 9.85 11.10 -9.50
CA PRO A 729 9.30 11.75 -10.70
C PRO A 729 9.38 10.85 -11.95
N ASP A 730 8.60 11.21 -12.99
CA ASP A 730 8.59 10.55 -14.29
C ASP A 730 9.98 10.35 -14.90
N SER A 731 10.91 11.29 -14.64
CA SER A 731 12.30 11.18 -15.11
C SER A 731 13.03 9.94 -14.58
N VAL A 732 12.62 9.40 -13.44
CA VAL A 732 13.14 8.17 -12.82
C VAL A 732 12.34 6.96 -13.32
N ASN A 733 11.02 7.02 -13.24
CA ASN A 733 10.14 5.87 -13.42
C ASN A 733 9.80 5.53 -14.87
N SER A 734 9.69 6.54 -15.76
CA SER A 734 9.24 6.31 -17.14
C SER A 734 10.14 5.37 -17.96
N LEU A 735 9.53 4.61 -18.84
CA LEU A 735 10.22 3.75 -19.80
C LEU A 735 10.96 4.60 -20.86
N LYS A 736 12.28 4.43 -20.96
CA LYS A 736 13.14 5.19 -21.87
C LYS A 736 13.19 4.51 -23.24
N TRP A 737 12.13 4.69 -24.04
CA TRP A 737 11.96 4.03 -25.33
C TRP A 737 13.10 4.31 -26.32
N SER A 738 13.72 5.50 -26.23
CA SER A 738 14.88 5.84 -27.06
C SER A 738 16.10 4.92 -26.86
N ASN A 739 16.17 4.19 -25.72
CA ASN A 739 17.22 3.18 -25.53
C ASN A 739 17.16 2.09 -26.61
N LEU A 740 15.96 1.73 -27.08
CA LEU A 740 15.76 0.74 -28.13
C LEU A 740 16.26 1.19 -29.52
N GLU A 741 16.69 2.43 -29.71
CA GLU A 741 17.36 2.90 -30.90
C GLU A 741 18.84 2.43 -30.99
N ASP A 742 19.43 2.02 -29.87
CA ASP A 742 20.78 1.46 -29.79
C ASP A 742 20.74 -0.06 -30.00
N GLU A 743 21.62 -0.56 -30.86
CA GLU A 743 21.75 -1.99 -31.22
C GLU A 743 21.94 -2.90 -29.99
N GLN A 744 22.60 -2.40 -28.95
CA GLN A 744 22.88 -3.17 -27.75
C GLN A 744 21.57 -3.48 -26.99
N TYR A 745 20.69 -2.50 -26.83
CA TYR A 745 19.38 -2.68 -26.18
C TYR A 745 18.43 -3.50 -27.07
N GLN A 746 18.46 -3.27 -28.38
CA GLN A 746 17.70 -4.08 -29.33
C GLN A 746 18.09 -5.57 -29.25
N ASN A 747 19.37 -5.88 -29.10
CA ASN A 747 19.82 -7.26 -28.95
C ASN A 747 19.29 -7.92 -27.66
N VAL A 748 19.19 -7.17 -26.57
CA VAL A 748 18.59 -7.66 -25.32
C VAL A 748 17.09 -7.90 -25.52
N TYR A 749 16.38 -6.94 -26.11
CA TYR A 749 14.96 -7.07 -26.44
C TYR A 749 14.69 -8.32 -27.30
N GLN A 750 15.45 -8.52 -28.37
CA GLN A 750 15.31 -9.71 -29.22
C GLN A 750 15.61 -11.01 -28.47
N TYR A 751 16.49 -10.97 -27.46
CA TYR A 751 16.77 -12.12 -26.61
C TYR A 751 15.58 -12.49 -25.75
N TYR A 752 14.94 -11.52 -25.08
CA TYR A 752 13.73 -11.74 -24.27
C TYR A 752 12.57 -12.23 -25.12
N LYS A 753 12.31 -11.59 -26.26
CA LYS A 753 11.31 -12.06 -27.24
C LYS A 753 11.57 -13.51 -27.67
N GLY A 754 12.83 -13.86 -27.93
CA GLY A 754 13.23 -15.22 -28.25
C GLY A 754 12.96 -16.22 -27.12
N LEU A 755 13.17 -15.83 -25.86
CA LEU A 755 12.87 -16.67 -24.70
C LEU A 755 11.36 -16.91 -24.53
N ILE A 756 10.53 -15.89 -24.72
CA ILE A 756 9.08 -15.99 -24.66
C ILE A 756 8.58 -16.94 -25.77
N ALA A 757 9.03 -16.74 -27.00
CA ALA A 757 8.68 -17.63 -28.11
C ALA A 757 9.16 -19.08 -27.88
N PHE A 758 10.36 -19.25 -27.30
CA PHE A 758 10.88 -20.56 -26.93
C PHE A 758 10.01 -21.26 -25.89
N ARG A 759 9.61 -20.56 -24.82
CA ARG A 759 8.72 -21.09 -23.79
C ARG A 759 7.37 -21.50 -24.37
N LYS A 760 6.73 -20.62 -25.17
CA LYS A 760 5.45 -20.91 -25.84
C LYS A 760 5.53 -22.15 -26.74
N ALA A 761 6.65 -22.35 -27.43
CA ALA A 761 6.88 -23.50 -28.31
C ALA A 761 7.14 -24.83 -27.57
N HIS A 762 7.48 -24.80 -26.28
CA HIS A 762 7.91 -25.99 -25.54
C HIS A 762 7.01 -26.27 -24.32
N PRO A 763 5.92 -27.04 -24.46
CA PRO A 763 4.98 -27.33 -23.36
C PRO A 763 5.64 -27.93 -22.10
N VAL A 764 6.79 -28.62 -22.26
CA VAL A 764 7.56 -29.18 -21.13
C VAL A 764 8.10 -28.11 -20.16
N LEU A 765 8.09 -26.84 -20.50
CA LEU A 765 8.44 -25.72 -19.62
C LEU A 765 7.22 -25.12 -18.90
N ARG A 766 6.03 -25.71 -19.09
CA ARG A 766 4.76 -25.18 -18.59
C ARG A 766 3.91 -26.28 -17.93
N LEU A 767 4.60 -27.24 -17.28
CA LEU A 767 3.93 -28.32 -16.54
C LEU A 767 3.24 -27.74 -15.31
N ASP A 768 2.02 -28.20 -15.04
CA ASP A 768 1.16 -27.65 -14.00
C ASP A 768 1.18 -28.44 -12.68
N ASN A 769 1.81 -29.63 -12.68
CA ASN A 769 1.83 -30.48 -11.51
C ASN A 769 3.21 -31.11 -11.24
N ALA A 770 3.48 -31.40 -9.98
CA ALA A 770 4.77 -31.91 -9.53
C ALA A 770 5.08 -33.36 -10.03
N GLU A 771 4.07 -34.16 -10.39
CA GLU A 771 4.28 -35.53 -10.88
C GLU A 771 4.85 -35.48 -12.30
N ASP A 772 4.29 -34.65 -13.16
CA ASP A 772 4.77 -34.46 -14.54
C ASP A 772 6.16 -33.82 -14.56
N VAL A 773 6.41 -32.83 -13.69
CA VAL A 773 7.76 -32.27 -13.54
C VAL A 773 8.77 -33.35 -13.19
N LYS A 774 8.51 -34.19 -12.19
CA LYS A 774 9.40 -35.30 -11.80
C LYS A 774 9.57 -36.36 -12.87
N ALA A 775 8.57 -36.51 -13.73
CA ALA A 775 8.61 -37.48 -14.85
C ALA A 775 9.44 -36.95 -16.03
N HIS A 776 9.48 -35.67 -16.29
CA HIS A 776 10.05 -35.07 -17.50
C HIS A 776 11.28 -34.20 -17.23
N VAL A 777 11.47 -33.66 -16.02
CA VAL A 777 12.61 -32.85 -15.64
C VAL A 777 13.52 -33.61 -14.70
N THR A 778 14.71 -33.99 -15.16
CA THR A 778 15.67 -34.79 -14.39
C THR A 778 16.72 -33.87 -13.76
N PRO A 779 16.84 -33.87 -12.41
CA PRO A 779 17.89 -33.12 -11.73
C PRO A 779 19.29 -33.68 -12.04
N VAL A 780 20.28 -32.80 -12.08
CA VAL A 780 21.68 -33.19 -12.16
C VAL A 780 22.15 -33.67 -10.79
N GLU A 781 22.60 -34.95 -10.69
CA GLU A 781 22.88 -35.58 -9.40
C GLU A 781 24.18 -35.13 -8.73
N ASP A 782 25.21 -34.79 -9.52
CA ASP A 782 26.56 -34.45 -9.02
C ASP A 782 26.87 -32.95 -9.17
N LEU A 783 26.01 -32.08 -8.64
CA LEU A 783 26.33 -30.66 -8.51
C LEU A 783 27.30 -30.47 -7.33
N ASP A 784 28.48 -29.98 -7.62
CA ASP A 784 29.45 -29.56 -6.59
C ASP A 784 28.92 -28.29 -5.88
N ASP A 785 28.98 -28.29 -4.55
CA ASP A 785 28.64 -27.12 -3.71
C ASP A 785 29.84 -26.15 -3.59
N ASN A 786 30.73 -26.09 -4.60
CA ASN A 786 31.97 -25.30 -4.53
C ASN A 786 31.87 -23.96 -5.24
#